data_96466cb2cb6dc29adf644c24aed0df9c
#
_entry.id   96466cb2cb6dc29adf644c24aed0df9c
#
_cell.length_a   1.000
_cell.length_b   1.000
_cell.length_c   1.000
_cell.angle_alpha   90.00
_cell.angle_beta   90.00
_cell.angle_gamma   90.00
#
_symmetry.space_group_name_H-M   'P 1'
#
loop_
_entity.id
_entity.type
_entity.pdbx_description
1 polymer ?
#
loop_
_entity_poly.entity_id
_entity_poly.type
_entity_poly.pdbx_seq_one_letter_code
_entity_poly.pdbx_strand_id
1 'polypeptide(L)'
;MIRNFIIIAWRNLVRKKSFSFINITGLGIGMAAAMLILLWIQNEVSYDKFHTNKERLFEVWNRYNVEGSLGCWNNTPKPMAAAIQQDYPEIEKVARVSFLPPLQITVGEKKFYGRGRIVDSTFLQMFSFPLLKGNVNEALNGIYSIVLTDKLAKTMFGNEDPMGKTIRMDNTDNFIVSGIVTNPPYNSQFEFEFLIDWAYMRHKDRDDPYWSNNSVTTYAMLKPGALLSSIQSKLKTLRKKYDKEDPGMETFLYPLTRSHLYGKFENGIETGGRIEIVRLFGIIAAFILIIACINFMNLSTARSEKRAKEVGIRKVVGAQKKSLITQFLGESVLLALIAGILALIIVELALPAFNTLIDKKLFLDYSSGRFWLMLFAFILISGILAGSYPAIYLSSFKPVRVLKGNLKAGNALVTPRKILVITQFTFAIVLIIATIVVRQQIQKAQDRQTGYSKDNLVYHFMEGTVEKNYTLIKNELLASGTAVSVTKTSAPITEGWSNSWGMEWQGKDPEDKTTIDRFCADDAFIKTTGLQLVEGRDFDLKNFPTDSNAALINESAVKTMRFKQPVGQVIKDMGQEWHVIGVIKDFVLKSPYQPIEPMFVAGAKAWFNVIHIKLNNKNATAKNVASMTAIFKKYNPDYEFNYRFTDKEYAKKFNDEKRTGKLASLFALLTIIISCLGLFGLSSYMAENRIKEIGVRKVLGASVGSIVSLLSKDFLKLILIAFIIASPIAWWAMNKWLSGFPYRTAIYWWVFAGAGLAAILIALLTVSFQAIKAGMSNPVKALRTE
;
A
#
# COMPACT_ATOMS: atom_id res chain seq x y z
N MET A 1 0.06 -26.35 -42.90
CA MET A 1 1.29 -25.83 -42.27
C MET A 1 1.22 -25.79 -40.73
N ILE A 2 0.25 -25.15 -40.13
CA ILE A 2 0.10 -25.00 -38.67
C ILE A 2 0.07 -26.36 -37.95
N ARG A 3 -0.71 -27.34 -38.43
CA ARG A 3 -0.78 -28.70 -37.87
C ARG A 3 0.60 -29.39 -37.77
N ASN A 4 1.42 -29.25 -38.76
CA ASN A 4 2.77 -29.83 -38.75
C ASN A 4 3.71 -29.12 -37.77
N PHE A 5 3.56 -27.80 -37.61
CA PHE A 5 4.30 -27.04 -36.61
C PHE A 5 3.97 -27.47 -35.18
N ILE A 6 2.69 -27.64 -34.88
CA ILE A 6 2.21 -28.11 -33.55
C ILE A 6 2.74 -29.52 -33.25
N ILE A 7 2.70 -30.43 -34.21
CA ILE A 7 3.19 -31.81 -34.06
C ILE A 7 4.72 -31.84 -33.82
N ILE A 8 5.48 -31.04 -34.57
CA ILE A 8 6.94 -30.95 -34.41
C ILE A 8 7.28 -30.35 -33.04
N ALA A 9 6.58 -29.27 -32.63
CA ALA A 9 6.77 -28.63 -31.33
C ALA A 9 6.45 -29.58 -30.17
N TRP A 10 5.34 -30.31 -30.24
CA TRP A 10 4.95 -31.32 -29.26
C TRP A 10 5.96 -32.47 -29.13
N ARG A 11 6.42 -33.03 -30.26
CA ARG A 11 7.46 -34.06 -30.26
C ARG A 11 8.77 -33.57 -29.64
N ASN A 12 9.14 -32.32 -29.89
CA ASN A 12 10.33 -31.69 -29.27
C ASN A 12 10.18 -31.56 -27.76
N LEU A 13 8.98 -31.18 -27.28
CA LEU A 13 8.65 -31.08 -25.88
C LEU A 13 8.83 -32.40 -25.13
N VAL A 14 8.25 -33.48 -25.66
CA VAL A 14 8.23 -34.81 -25.03
C VAL A 14 9.61 -35.46 -25.04
N ARG A 15 10.39 -35.30 -26.13
CA ARG A 15 11.74 -35.87 -26.24
C ARG A 15 12.79 -35.22 -25.36
N LYS A 16 12.57 -33.95 -24.88
CA LYS A 16 13.58 -33.18 -24.14
C LYS A 16 13.03 -32.69 -22.81
N LYS A 17 12.56 -33.61 -21.96
CA LYS A 17 11.83 -33.36 -20.73
C LYS A 17 12.46 -32.29 -19.81
N SER A 18 13.72 -32.40 -19.44
CA SER A 18 14.40 -31.50 -18.51
C SER A 18 14.47 -30.06 -19.03
N PHE A 19 14.73 -29.87 -20.31
CA PHE A 19 14.80 -28.52 -20.91
C PHE A 19 13.42 -27.88 -20.99
N SER A 20 12.42 -28.61 -21.43
CA SER A 20 11.05 -28.13 -21.55
C SER A 20 10.51 -27.78 -20.15
N PHE A 21 10.79 -28.64 -19.16
CA PHE A 21 10.41 -28.41 -17.77
C PHE A 21 10.99 -27.09 -17.20
N ILE A 22 12.32 -26.88 -17.32
CA ILE A 22 12.97 -25.67 -16.80
C ILE A 22 12.44 -24.41 -17.50
N ASN A 23 12.24 -24.45 -18.84
CA ASN A 23 11.71 -23.31 -19.57
C ASN A 23 10.24 -23.00 -19.24
N ILE A 24 9.38 -24.00 -19.20
CA ILE A 24 7.96 -23.86 -18.89
C ILE A 24 7.80 -23.37 -17.45
N THR A 25 8.50 -23.98 -16.48
CA THR A 25 8.43 -23.61 -15.08
C THR A 25 9.01 -22.22 -14.84
N GLY A 26 10.19 -21.90 -15.40
CA GLY A 26 10.80 -20.58 -15.24
C GLY A 26 9.98 -19.45 -15.84
N LEU A 27 9.44 -19.65 -17.06
CA LEU A 27 8.55 -18.69 -17.70
C LEU A 27 7.19 -18.61 -16.97
N GLY A 28 6.64 -19.76 -16.55
CA GLY A 28 5.38 -19.85 -15.82
C GLY A 28 5.41 -19.12 -14.48
N ILE A 29 6.46 -19.31 -13.68
CA ILE A 29 6.65 -18.58 -12.41
C ILE A 29 6.79 -17.08 -12.68
N GLY A 30 7.58 -16.68 -13.68
CA GLY A 30 7.75 -15.27 -14.04
C GLY A 30 6.46 -14.62 -14.51
N MET A 31 5.67 -15.32 -15.32
CA MET A 31 4.34 -14.87 -15.76
C MET A 31 3.37 -14.79 -14.61
N ALA A 32 3.35 -15.78 -13.69
CA ALA A 32 2.48 -15.78 -12.51
C ALA A 32 2.79 -14.60 -11.59
N ALA A 33 4.07 -14.34 -11.31
CA ALA A 33 4.48 -13.19 -10.51
C ALA A 33 4.07 -11.85 -11.15
N ALA A 34 4.30 -11.69 -12.45
CA ALA A 34 3.87 -10.51 -13.19
C ALA A 34 2.35 -10.36 -13.19
N MET A 35 1.58 -11.44 -13.34
CA MET A 35 0.11 -11.43 -13.29
C MET A 35 -0.42 -10.99 -11.93
N LEU A 36 0.14 -11.47 -10.81
CA LEU A 36 -0.25 -11.05 -9.47
C LEU A 36 -0.03 -9.54 -9.26
N ILE A 37 1.12 -9.03 -9.72
CA ILE A 37 1.39 -7.59 -9.66
C ILE A 37 0.42 -6.81 -10.55
N LEU A 38 0.16 -7.27 -11.77
CA LEU A 38 -0.76 -6.59 -12.69
C LEU A 38 -2.20 -6.59 -12.18
N LEU A 39 -2.65 -7.66 -11.51
CA LEU A 39 -3.96 -7.69 -10.83
C LEU A 39 -4.03 -6.64 -9.71
N TRP A 40 -2.97 -6.52 -8.91
CA TRP A 40 -2.90 -5.47 -7.90
C TRP A 40 -2.89 -4.07 -8.52
N ILE A 41 -2.09 -3.83 -9.56
CA ILE A 41 -2.07 -2.56 -10.30
C ILE A 41 -3.45 -2.25 -10.88
N GLN A 42 -4.13 -3.23 -11.46
CA GLN A 42 -5.47 -3.07 -12.01
C GLN A 42 -6.46 -2.63 -10.92
N ASN A 43 -6.39 -3.23 -9.72
CA ASN A 43 -7.21 -2.82 -8.58
C ASN A 43 -6.92 -1.37 -8.20
N GLU A 44 -5.64 -0.97 -8.02
CA GLU A 44 -5.26 0.40 -7.65
C GLU A 44 -5.68 1.43 -8.72
N VAL A 45 -5.50 1.12 -9.99
CA VAL A 45 -5.84 2.04 -11.10
C VAL A 45 -7.35 2.11 -11.36
N SER A 46 -8.10 1.07 -10.98
CA SER A 46 -9.57 1.01 -11.16
C SER A 46 -10.36 1.67 -10.03
N TYR A 47 -9.68 2.25 -9.02
CA TYR A 47 -10.32 2.85 -7.85
C TYR A 47 -11.35 3.91 -8.25
N ASP A 48 -12.58 3.78 -7.75
CA ASP A 48 -13.74 4.63 -8.01
C ASP A 48 -14.12 4.83 -9.50
N LYS A 49 -13.56 4.03 -10.43
CA LYS A 49 -13.89 4.08 -11.86
C LYS A 49 -15.15 3.31 -12.26
N PHE A 50 -15.76 2.61 -11.31
CA PHE A 50 -17.01 1.88 -11.54
C PHE A 50 -18.25 2.79 -11.55
N HIS A 51 -18.14 4.00 -11.04
CA HIS A 51 -19.23 4.96 -11.06
C HIS A 51 -19.59 5.37 -12.48
N THR A 52 -20.87 5.34 -12.84
CA THR A 52 -21.38 5.73 -14.15
C THR A 52 -21.04 7.19 -14.47
N ASN A 53 -21.12 8.05 -13.46
CA ASN A 53 -20.86 9.49 -13.59
C ASN A 53 -19.42 9.89 -13.33
N LYS A 54 -18.46 8.96 -13.31
CA LYS A 54 -17.06 9.18 -12.90
C LYS A 54 -16.36 10.39 -13.54
N GLU A 55 -16.67 10.70 -14.79
CA GLU A 55 -16.06 11.84 -15.50
C GLU A 55 -16.63 13.21 -15.06
N ARG A 56 -17.77 13.19 -14.37
CA ARG A 56 -18.47 14.36 -13.85
C ARG A 56 -18.40 14.49 -12.33
N LEU A 57 -17.79 13.51 -11.63
CA LEU A 57 -17.65 13.48 -10.18
C LEU A 57 -16.32 14.06 -9.73
N PHE A 58 -16.38 14.99 -8.82
CA PHE A 58 -15.22 15.70 -8.26
C PHE A 58 -15.32 15.77 -6.75
N GLU A 59 -14.16 15.74 -6.09
CA GLU A 59 -14.00 16.17 -4.71
C GLU A 59 -13.78 17.68 -4.66
N VAL A 60 -14.33 18.34 -3.67
CA VAL A 60 -14.06 19.76 -3.39
C VAL A 60 -12.84 19.85 -2.47
N TRP A 61 -11.82 20.53 -2.94
CA TRP A 61 -10.56 20.74 -2.25
C TRP A 61 -10.34 22.20 -1.90
N ASN A 62 -9.62 22.43 -0.82
CA ASN A 62 -9.12 23.74 -0.42
C ASN A 62 -7.65 23.90 -0.79
N ARG A 63 -7.25 25.13 -1.09
CA ARG A 63 -5.88 25.55 -1.29
C ARG A 63 -5.64 26.85 -0.51
N TYR A 64 -4.57 26.87 0.26
CA TYR A 64 -4.22 28.04 1.05
C TYR A 64 -2.72 28.22 1.18
N ASN A 65 -2.27 29.48 1.22
CA ASN A 65 -0.86 29.79 1.45
C ASN A 65 -0.59 29.77 2.96
N VAL A 66 0.22 28.79 3.40
CA VAL A 66 0.68 28.64 4.79
C VAL A 66 2.19 28.87 4.76
N GLU A 67 2.69 29.92 5.39
CA GLU A 67 4.13 30.26 5.51
C GLU A 67 4.88 30.27 4.15
N GLY A 68 4.26 30.78 3.11
CA GLY A 68 4.88 30.84 1.77
C GLY A 68 4.79 29.56 0.95
N SER A 69 4.18 28.51 1.48
CA SER A 69 3.91 27.24 0.78
C SER A 69 2.39 27.04 0.60
N LEU A 70 1.98 26.67 -0.62
CA LEU A 70 0.57 26.38 -0.91
C LEU A 70 0.20 24.96 -0.45
N GLY A 71 -0.50 24.84 0.68
CA GLY A 71 -1.12 23.61 1.14
C GLY A 71 -2.42 23.28 0.41
N CYS A 72 -2.71 21.99 0.20
CA CYS A 72 -3.97 21.51 -0.38
C CYS A 72 -4.54 20.37 0.47
N TRP A 73 -5.87 20.37 0.69
CA TRP A 73 -6.58 19.32 1.43
C TRP A 73 -8.04 19.21 0.99
N ASN A 74 -8.67 18.06 1.23
CA ASN A 74 -10.03 17.73 0.78
C ASN A 74 -11.11 17.81 1.87
N ASN A 75 -10.74 18.12 3.12
CA ASN A 75 -11.76 18.42 4.13
C ASN A 75 -12.30 19.83 3.93
N THR A 76 -13.62 19.96 4.02
CA THR A 76 -14.35 21.18 3.74
C THR A 76 -15.27 21.53 4.91
N PRO A 77 -15.68 22.81 5.07
CA PRO A 77 -16.69 23.15 6.04
C PRO A 77 -18.08 22.71 5.61
N LYS A 78 -18.93 22.37 6.57
CA LYS A 78 -20.30 21.89 6.32
C LYS A 78 -21.15 22.82 5.48
N PRO A 79 -21.14 24.18 5.65
CA PRO A 79 -21.94 25.10 4.85
C PRO A 79 -21.50 25.21 3.38
N MET A 80 -20.30 24.76 3.02
CA MET A 80 -19.75 24.86 1.67
C MET A 80 -20.62 24.16 0.64
N ALA A 81 -21.20 23.00 0.95
CA ALA A 81 -22.03 22.24 0.01
C ALA A 81 -23.28 23.06 -0.41
N ALA A 82 -23.96 23.69 0.53
CA ALA A 82 -25.13 24.53 0.25
C ALA A 82 -24.75 25.77 -0.59
N ALA A 83 -23.62 26.42 -0.26
CA ALA A 83 -23.12 27.56 -1.02
C ALA A 83 -22.76 27.19 -2.47
N ILE A 84 -22.11 26.04 -2.68
CA ILE A 84 -21.80 25.54 -4.01
C ILE A 84 -23.09 25.24 -4.81
N GLN A 85 -24.05 24.56 -4.22
CA GLN A 85 -25.31 24.21 -4.87
C GLN A 85 -26.12 25.46 -5.26
N GLN A 86 -26.05 26.51 -4.46
CA GLN A 86 -26.77 27.76 -4.68
C GLN A 86 -26.11 28.64 -5.74
N ASP A 87 -24.80 28.80 -5.70
CA ASP A 87 -24.08 29.81 -6.51
C ASP A 87 -23.60 29.29 -7.87
N TYR A 88 -23.53 27.98 -8.07
CA TYR A 88 -22.93 27.41 -9.29
C TYR A 88 -23.92 26.52 -10.03
N PRO A 89 -24.74 27.09 -10.94
CA PRO A 89 -25.77 26.35 -11.67
C PRO A 89 -25.21 25.28 -12.60
N GLU A 90 -23.94 25.33 -12.94
CA GLU A 90 -23.23 24.30 -13.71
C GLU A 90 -22.99 23.00 -12.91
N ILE A 91 -23.11 23.06 -11.59
CA ILE A 91 -23.05 21.89 -10.70
C ILE A 91 -24.47 21.34 -10.58
N GLU A 92 -24.63 20.08 -10.96
CA GLU A 92 -25.93 19.39 -10.95
C GLU A 92 -26.34 19.01 -9.54
N LYS A 93 -25.41 18.41 -8.78
CA LYS A 93 -25.63 17.92 -7.42
C LYS A 93 -24.36 18.06 -6.57
N VAL A 94 -24.59 18.24 -5.28
CA VAL A 94 -23.53 18.24 -4.26
C VAL A 94 -23.91 17.26 -3.18
N ALA A 95 -22.94 16.58 -2.59
CA ALA A 95 -23.11 15.71 -1.42
C ALA A 95 -21.95 15.85 -0.45
N ARG A 96 -22.28 16.03 0.84
CA ARG A 96 -21.33 15.91 1.94
C ARG A 96 -21.26 14.47 2.38
N VAL A 97 -20.09 14.07 2.86
CA VAL A 97 -19.85 12.77 3.49
C VAL A 97 -19.08 13.02 4.77
N SER A 98 -19.65 12.58 5.90
CA SER A 98 -19.01 12.60 7.21
C SER A 98 -18.71 11.19 7.68
N PHE A 99 -17.56 11.04 8.33
CA PHE A 99 -17.19 9.81 8.99
C PHE A 99 -17.98 9.61 10.28
N LEU A 100 -18.42 8.38 10.51
CA LEU A 100 -18.89 7.94 11.82
C LEU A 100 -17.92 6.90 12.39
N PRO A 101 -17.52 7.02 13.66
CA PRO A 101 -16.85 5.89 14.31
C PRO A 101 -17.77 4.66 14.26
N PRO A 102 -17.21 3.43 14.39
CA PRO A 102 -18.06 2.25 14.53
C PRO A 102 -19.05 2.42 15.67
N LEU A 103 -20.34 2.38 15.38
CA LEU A 103 -21.42 2.54 16.34
C LEU A 103 -22.09 1.21 16.66
N GLN A 104 -22.57 1.06 17.89
CA GLN A 104 -23.40 -0.08 18.27
C GLN A 104 -24.77 0.04 17.61
N ILE A 105 -25.17 -1.04 16.93
CA ILE A 105 -26.46 -1.20 16.27
C ILE A 105 -27.17 -2.39 16.91
N THR A 106 -28.40 -2.21 17.35
CA THR A 106 -29.16 -3.25 18.04
C THR A 106 -30.44 -3.60 17.27
N VAL A 107 -30.69 -4.88 17.07
CA VAL A 107 -31.94 -5.43 16.51
C VAL A 107 -32.45 -6.52 17.44
N GLY A 108 -33.59 -6.30 18.08
CA GLY A 108 -34.04 -7.14 19.18
C GLY A 108 -32.99 -7.20 20.30
N GLU A 109 -32.53 -8.40 20.63
CA GLU A 109 -31.47 -8.60 21.63
C GLU A 109 -30.04 -8.64 21.04
N LYS A 110 -29.92 -8.67 19.72
CA LYS A 110 -28.61 -8.79 19.04
C LYS A 110 -27.95 -7.45 18.89
N LYS A 111 -26.69 -7.38 19.32
CA LYS A 111 -25.82 -6.18 19.22
C LYS A 111 -24.76 -6.40 18.16
N PHE A 112 -24.54 -5.40 17.31
CA PHE A 112 -23.54 -5.39 16.25
C PHE A 112 -22.77 -4.07 16.30
N TYR A 113 -21.52 -4.06 15.82
CA TYR A 113 -20.78 -2.85 15.54
C TYR A 113 -20.64 -2.67 14.04
N GLY A 114 -21.15 -1.57 13.52
CA GLY A 114 -21.12 -1.25 12.09
C GLY A 114 -20.41 0.06 11.81
N ARG A 115 -19.75 0.13 10.65
CA ARG A 115 -19.12 1.36 10.12
C ARG A 115 -20.13 2.10 9.25
N GLY A 116 -20.52 3.30 9.65
CA GLY A 116 -21.48 4.14 8.93
C GLY A 116 -20.86 5.36 8.29
N ARG A 117 -21.64 5.98 7.41
CA ARG A 117 -21.39 7.33 6.89
C ARG A 117 -22.67 8.14 7.03
N ILE A 118 -22.50 9.43 7.35
CA ILE A 118 -23.58 10.40 7.24
C ILE A 118 -23.39 11.11 5.91
N VAL A 119 -24.44 11.12 5.09
CA VAL A 119 -24.37 11.61 3.70
C VAL A 119 -25.58 12.46 3.38
N ASP A 120 -25.45 13.41 2.45
CA ASP A 120 -26.64 14.10 1.91
C ASP A 120 -27.51 13.13 1.09
N SER A 121 -28.80 13.38 1.00
CA SER A 121 -29.78 12.57 0.26
C SER A 121 -29.44 12.40 -1.23
N THR A 122 -28.66 13.31 -1.79
CA THR A 122 -28.15 13.26 -3.17
C THR A 122 -27.06 12.20 -3.39
N PHE A 123 -26.46 11.63 -2.33
CA PHE A 123 -25.32 10.73 -2.42
C PHE A 123 -25.59 9.52 -3.34
N LEU A 124 -26.67 8.79 -3.11
CA LEU A 124 -27.01 7.60 -3.91
C LEU A 124 -27.40 7.94 -5.37
N GLN A 125 -27.76 9.20 -5.64
CA GLN A 125 -28.05 9.69 -6.99
C GLN A 125 -26.76 10.06 -7.75
N MET A 126 -25.71 10.47 -7.03
CA MET A 126 -24.41 10.84 -7.59
C MET A 126 -23.54 9.62 -7.83
N PHE A 127 -23.47 8.71 -6.86
CA PHE A 127 -22.59 7.56 -6.83
C PHE A 127 -23.33 6.26 -7.19
N SER A 128 -22.67 5.41 -7.98
CA SER A 128 -23.28 4.17 -8.50
C SER A 128 -23.15 3.02 -7.48
N PHE A 129 -23.93 3.11 -6.42
CA PHE A 129 -24.17 2.00 -5.48
C PHE A 129 -25.59 1.48 -5.70
N PRO A 130 -25.78 0.38 -6.48
CA PRO A 130 -27.10 -0.11 -6.81
C PRO A 130 -27.90 -0.51 -5.57
N LEU A 131 -29.13 0.01 -5.45
CA LEU A 131 -30.08 -0.45 -4.45
C LEU A 131 -30.65 -1.80 -4.87
N LEU A 132 -30.64 -2.76 -3.96
CA LEU A 132 -31.32 -4.06 -4.11
C LEU A 132 -32.77 -3.97 -3.71
N LYS A 133 -33.07 -3.09 -2.71
CA LYS A 133 -34.42 -2.76 -2.24
C LYS A 133 -34.51 -1.29 -1.88
N GLY A 134 -35.69 -0.69 -2.08
CA GLY A 134 -35.92 0.73 -1.85
C GLY A 134 -35.81 1.60 -3.10
N ASN A 135 -36.04 2.91 -2.93
CA ASN A 135 -36.01 3.90 -4.00
C ASN A 135 -34.85 4.89 -3.75
N VAL A 136 -34.00 5.13 -4.76
CA VAL A 136 -32.82 6.02 -4.69
C VAL A 136 -33.20 7.45 -4.20
N ASN A 137 -34.38 7.94 -4.57
CA ASN A 137 -34.83 9.28 -4.19
C ASN A 137 -35.41 9.38 -2.78
N GLU A 138 -35.74 8.25 -2.16
CA GLU A 138 -36.45 8.19 -0.88
C GLU A 138 -35.63 7.54 0.22
N ALA A 139 -34.68 6.67 -0.13
CA ALA A 139 -33.94 5.86 0.83
C ALA A 139 -33.14 6.69 1.85
N LEU A 140 -32.69 7.90 1.47
CA LEU A 140 -31.99 8.86 2.34
C LEU A 140 -32.80 10.16 2.43
N ASN A 141 -34.10 10.08 2.71
CA ASN A 141 -34.97 11.25 2.82
C ASN A 141 -35.76 11.24 4.14
N GLY A 142 -35.05 11.13 5.23
CA GLY A 142 -35.68 11.15 6.55
C GLY A 142 -34.65 11.14 7.69
N ILE A 143 -34.92 11.89 8.77
CA ILE A 143 -34.03 12.02 9.92
C ILE A 143 -33.60 10.67 10.48
N TYR A 144 -34.52 9.71 10.52
CA TYR A 144 -34.27 8.36 11.07
C TYR A 144 -34.31 7.26 9.99
N SER A 145 -33.96 7.60 8.73
CA SER A 145 -33.80 6.62 7.66
C SER A 145 -32.39 6.04 7.67
N ILE A 146 -32.29 4.72 7.50
CA ILE A 146 -31.01 4.01 7.38
C ILE A 146 -31.01 3.12 6.16
N VAL A 147 -29.95 3.19 5.36
CA VAL A 147 -29.68 2.29 4.24
C VAL A 147 -28.59 1.33 4.66
N LEU A 148 -28.84 0.01 4.56
CA LEU A 148 -27.90 -1.04 4.93
C LEU A 148 -27.22 -1.63 3.70
N THR A 149 -25.99 -2.07 3.84
CA THR A 149 -25.40 -2.96 2.85
C THR A 149 -26.04 -4.37 2.93
N ASP A 150 -26.10 -5.09 1.82
CA ASP A 150 -26.62 -6.46 1.74
C ASP A 150 -25.97 -7.38 2.79
N LYS A 151 -24.65 -7.26 2.97
CA LYS A 151 -23.92 -8.06 3.96
C LYS A 151 -24.38 -7.76 5.38
N LEU A 152 -24.51 -6.48 5.76
CA LEU A 152 -24.94 -6.10 7.11
C LEU A 152 -26.40 -6.52 7.33
N ALA A 153 -27.27 -6.27 6.35
CA ALA A 153 -28.68 -6.67 6.41
C ALA A 153 -28.84 -8.19 6.65
N LYS A 154 -28.10 -9.03 5.91
CA LYS A 154 -28.08 -10.48 6.11
C LYS A 154 -27.53 -10.89 7.49
N THR A 155 -26.52 -10.21 7.98
CA THR A 155 -25.94 -10.49 9.30
C THR A 155 -26.94 -10.19 10.42
N MET A 156 -27.72 -9.11 10.30
CA MET A 156 -28.66 -8.66 11.31
C MET A 156 -29.98 -9.42 11.29
N PHE A 157 -30.55 -9.62 10.09
CA PHE A 157 -31.89 -10.13 9.89
C PHE A 157 -31.95 -11.56 9.34
N GLY A 158 -30.80 -12.13 8.92
CA GLY A 158 -30.77 -13.45 8.28
C GLY A 158 -31.52 -13.46 6.96
N ASN A 159 -32.54 -14.30 6.85
CA ASN A 159 -33.42 -14.44 5.65
C ASN A 159 -34.68 -13.57 5.73
N GLU A 160 -34.91 -12.86 6.83
CA GLU A 160 -36.06 -11.98 6.97
C GLU A 160 -35.91 -10.71 6.13
N ASP A 161 -37.03 -10.19 5.63
CA ASP A 161 -37.01 -8.88 4.95
C ASP A 161 -36.67 -7.74 5.91
N PRO A 162 -35.55 -7.04 5.72
CA PRO A 162 -35.15 -5.94 6.61
C PRO A 162 -35.93 -4.65 6.36
N MET A 163 -36.62 -4.47 5.21
CA MET A 163 -37.32 -3.23 4.87
C MET A 163 -38.40 -2.86 5.88
N GLY A 164 -38.41 -1.59 6.31
CA GLY A 164 -39.35 -1.06 7.28
C GLY A 164 -39.10 -1.51 8.72
N LYS A 165 -38.12 -2.39 8.99
CA LYS A 165 -37.77 -2.82 10.35
C LYS A 165 -37.01 -1.73 11.08
N THR A 166 -37.18 -1.69 12.41
CA THR A 166 -36.52 -0.75 13.31
C THR A 166 -35.16 -1.28 13.75
N ILE A 167 -34.17 -0.41 13.69
CA ILE A 167 -32.80 -0.58 14.18
C ILE A 167 -32.53 0.48 15.23
N ARG A 168 -32.09 0.08 16.41
CA ARG A 168 -31.68 1.02 17.46
C ARG A 168 -30.18 1.30 17.31
N MET A 169 -29.83 2.56 17.05
CA MET A 169 -28.45 3.02 16.90
C MET A 169 -27.98 3.67 18.20
N ASP A 170 -26.79 3.29 18.63
CA ASP A 170 -26.11 3.83 19.82
C ASP A 170 -27.02 3.81 21.09
N ASN A 171 -27.91 2.81 21.19
CA ASN A 171 -28.93 2.64 22.21
C ASN A 171 -29.83 3.88 22.49
N THR A 172 -29.78 4.87 21.62
CA THR A 172 -30.51 6.13 21.76
C THR A 172 -31.63 6.29 20.75
N ASP A 173 -31.32 6.15 19.46
CA ASP A 173 -32.25 6.53 18.41
C ASP A 173 -32.69 5.31 17.58
N ASN A 174 -33.97 5.30 17.23
CA ASN A 174 -34.55 4.24 16.41
C ASN A 174 -34.62 4.67 14.95
N PHE A 175 -33.91 3.93 14.09
CA PHE A 175 -33.89 4.12 12.65
C PHE A 175 -34.75 3.08 11.95
N ILE A 176 -35.37 3.46 10.84
CA ILE A 176 -36.16 2.57 9.99
C ILE A 176 -35.34 2.24 8.74
N VAL A 177 -35.23 0.95 8.44
CA VAL A 177 -34.55 0.50 7.22
C VAL A 177 -35.34 0.94 5.99
N SER A 178 -34.79 1.90 5.25
CA SER A 178 -35.39 2.52 4.05
C SER A 178 -34.81 2.02 2.73
N GLY A 179 -33.70 1.28 2.77
CA GLY A 179 -33.07 0.74 1.60
C GLY A 179 -32.00 -0.31 1.88
N ILE A 180 -31.78 -1.18 0.90
CA ILE A 180 -30.67 -2.15 0.90
C ILE A 180 -29.83 -1.87 -0.30
N VAL A 181 -28.53 -1.60 -0.10
CA VAL A 181 -27.56 -1.29 -1.15
C VAL A 181 -26.57 -2.44 -1.31
N THR A 182 -26.04 -2.61 -2.51
CA THR A 182 -24.93 -3.55 -2.74
C THR A 182 -23.72 -3.17 -1.89
N ASN A 183 -22.92 -4.17 -1.49
CA ASN A 183 -21.68 -3.87 -0.76
C ASN A 183 -20.75 -3.02 -1.63
N PRO A 184 -20.11 -1.97 -1.07
CA PRO A 184 -19.11 -1.22 -1.80
C PRO A 184 -18.00 -2.15 -2.33
N PRO A 185 -17.59 -2.00 -3.59
CA PRO A 185 -16.51 -2.81 -4.14
C PRO A 185 -15.17 -2.45 -3.47
N TYR A 186 -14.22 -3.39 -3.46
CA TYR A 186 -12.93 -3.22 -2.78
C TYR A 186 -12.02 -2.14 -3.39
N ASN A 187 -12.34 -1.66 -4.59
CA ASN A 187 -11.69 -0.56 -5.27
C ASN A 187 -12.51 0.74 -5.17
N SER A 188 -13.14 0.96 -4.02
CA SER A 188 -13.84 2.20 -3.68
C SER A 188 -13.22 2.88 -2.47
N GLN A 189 -13.15 4.21 -2.47
CA GLN A 189 -12.81 4.99 -1.28
C GLN A 189 -13.95 5.05 -0.25
N PHE A 190 -15.16 4.71 -0.68
CA PHE A 190 -16.32 4.69 0.21
C PHE A 190 -16.41 3.33 0.90
N GLU A 191 -15.89 3.26 2.11
CA GLU A 191 -16.05 2.10 3.00
C GLU A 191 -17.21 2.38 3.97
N PHE A 192 -18.33 1.69 3.80
CA PHE A 192 -19.47 1.76 4.71
C PHE A 192 -20.22 0.44 4.76
N GLU A 193 -20.89 0.21 5.88
CA GLU A 193 -21.83 -0.88 6.08
C GLU A 193 -23.27 -0.35 6.16
N PHE A 194 -23.42 0.95 6.52
CA PHE A 194 -24.71 1.65 6.49
C PHE A 194 -24.53 3.13 6.16
N LEU A 195 -25.60 3.75 5.66
CA LEU A 195 -25.69 5.19 5.39
C LEU A 195 -26.88 5.76 6.14
N ILE A 196 -26.72 6.96 6.69
CA ILE A 196 -27.81 7.75 7.28
C ILE A 196 -27.85 9.15 6.67
N ASP A 197 -29.02 9.75 6.64
CA ASP A 197 -29.25 11.09 6.05
C ASP A 197 -28.57 12.21 6.86
N TRP A 198 -28.11 13.24 6.19
CA TRP A 198 -27.55 14.46 6.78
C TRP A 198 -28.54 15.21 7.69
N ALA A 199 -29.86 15.04 7.47
CA ALA A 199 -30.90 15.59 8.33
C ALA A 199 -30.76 15.17 9.80
N TYR A 200 -30.17 13.98 10.05
CA TYR A 200 -29.85 13.52 11.39
C TYR A 200 -28.80 14.42 12.09
N MET A 201 -27.76 14.87 11.36
CA MET A 201 -26.77 15.82 11.92
C MET A 201 -27.43 17.13 12.32
N ARG A 202 -28.31 17.66 11.48
CA ARG A 202 -29.08 18.86 11.80
C ARG A 202 -29.98 18.67 13.03
N HIS A 203 -30.66 17.52 13.10
CA HIS A 203 -31.52 17.20 14.26
C HIS A 203 -30.74 17.08 15.58
N LYS A 204 -29.47 16.69 15.52
CA LYS A 204 -28.57 16.59 16.68
C LYS A 204 -27.75 17.85 16.93
N ASP A 205 -28.05 18.99 16.29
CA ASP A 205 -27.35 20.27 16.40
C ASP A 205 -25.85 20.17 16.12
N ARG A 206 -25.48 19.23 15.21
CA ARG A 206 -24.09 18.98 14.79
C ARG A 206 -23.77 19.52 13.39
N ASP A 207 -24.72 20.13 12.70
CA ASP A 207 -24.55 20.80 11.41
C ASP A 207 -24.22 22.29 11.62
N ASP A 208 -23.02 22.55 12.16
CA ASP A 208 -22.56 23.90 12.47
C ASP A 208 -22.35 24.75 11.20
N PRO A 209 -22.55 26.09 11.29
CA PRO A 209 -22.41 27.01 10.16
C PRO A 209 -20.99 27.57 9.98
N TYR A 210 -20.00 27.09 10.72
CA TYR A 210 -18.66 27.67 10.75
C TYR A 210 -17.84 27.32 9.52
N TRP A 211 -17.38 28.33 8.77
CA TRP A 211 -16.52 28.18 7.60
C TRP A 211 -15.09 27.76 7.95
N SER A 212 -14.65 28.05 9.15
CA SER A 212 -13.35 27.62 9.69
C SER A 212 -13.30 26.11 10.06
N ASN A 213 -14.46 25.44 10.23
CA ASN A 213 -14.53 24.03 10.63
C ASN A 213 -14.52 23.08 9.42
N ASN A 214 -13.31 22.71 8.92
CA ASN A 214 -13.15 21.77 7.82
C ASN A 214 -13.23 20.32 8.31
N SER A 215 -14.43 19.78 8.48
CA SER A 215 -14.71 18.50 9.16
C SER A 215 -15.40 17.44 8.28
N VAL A 216 -15.71 17.76 7.03
CA VAL A 216 -16.39 16.84 6.10
C VAL A 216 -15.73 16.83 4.74
N THR A 217 -16.01 15.80 3.95
CA THR A 217 -15.63 15.81 2.52
C THR A 217 -16.86 16.18 1.69
N THR A 218 -16.70 17.14 0.82
CA THR A 218 -17.76 17.56 -0.12
C THR A 218 -17.45 17.06 -1.53
N TYR A 219 -18.46 16.49 -2.18
CA TYR A 219 -18.41 16.03 -3.57
C TYR A 219 -19.36 16.84 -4.42
N ALA A 220 -18.96 17.12 -5.68
CA ALA A 220 -19.76 17.82 -6.65
C ALA A 220 -19.87 17.00 -7.93
N MET A 221 -21.07 16.97 -8.52
CA MET A 221 -21.33 16.38 -9.83
C MET A 221 -21.67 17.48 -10.81
N LEU A 222 -20.91 17.61 -11.91
CA LEU A 222 -21.13 18.59 -12.94
C LEU A 222 -22.26 18.19 -13.87
N LYS A 223 -22.98 19.17 -14.42
CA LYS A 223 -23.94 18.96 -15.51
C LYS A 223 -23.22 18.42 -16.76
N PRO A 224 -23.90 17.63 -17.61
CA PRO A 224 -23.33 17.21 -18.87
C PRO A 224 -22.88 18.42 -19.72
N GLY A 225 -21.65 18.36 -20.25
CA GLY A 225 -21.09 19.43 -21.08
C GLY A 225 -20.54 20.66 -20.32
N ALA A 226 -20.61 20.69 -19.00
CA ALA A 226 -20.02 21.78 -18.20
C ALA A 226 -18.48 21.79 -18.30
N LEU A 227 -17.91 22.97 -18.55
CA LEU A 227 -16.46 23.16 -18.66
C LEU A 227 -15.82 23.34 -17.29
N LEU A 228 -15.00 22.37 -16.88
CA LEU A 228 -14.30 22.38 -15.60
C LEU A 228 -13.49 23.67 -15.38
N SER A 229 -12.78 24.16 -16.40
CA SER A 229 -11.93 25.36 -16.31
C SER A 229 -12.71 26.62 -15.91
N SER A 230 -13.93 26.78 -16.46
CA SER A 230 -14.81 27.91 -16.14
C SER A 230 -15.27 27.86 -14.68
N ILE A 231 -15.68 26.66 -14.24
CA ILE A 231 -16.15 26.45 -12.86
C ILE A 231 -15.00 26.64 -11.87
N GLN A 232 -13.80 26.12 -12.17
CA GLN A 232 -12.59 26.30 -11.35
C GLN A 232 -12.27 27.78 -11.10
N SER A 233 -12.36 28.62 -12.15
CA SER A 233 -12.09 30.06 -12.03
C SER A 233 -13.05 30.76 -11.10
N LYS A 234 -14.33 30.37 -11.12
CA LYS A 234 -15.38 30.92 -10.26
C LYS A 234 -15.23 30.42 -8.81
N LEU A 235 -14.95 29.13 -8.61
CA LEU A 235 -14.83 28.53 -7.27
C LEU A 235 -13.68 29.09 -6.45
N LYS A 236 -12.61 29.57 -7.06
CA LYS A 236 -11.49 30.23 -6.37
C LYS A 236 -11.93 31.36 -5.45
N THR A 237 -13.01 32.02 -5.77
CA THR A 237 -13.51 33.18 -5.03
C THR A 237 -14.69 32.86 -4.11
N LEU A 238 -15.11 31.59 -4.02
CA LEU A 238 -16.25 31.18 -3.20
C LEU A 238 -16.11 31.67 -1.75
N ARG A 239 -14.96 31.42 -1.14
CA ARG A 239 -14.73 31.80 0.27
C ARG A 239 -14.73 33.29 0.50
N LYS A 240 -14.31 34.14 -0.46
CA LYS A 240 -14.40 35.60 -0.35
C LYS A 240 -15.81 36.09 -0.07
N LYS A 241 -16.83 35.38 -0.55
CA LYS A 241 -18.24 35.73 -0.34
C LYS A 241 -18.76 35.31 1.03
N TYR A 242 -18.31 34.16 1.54
CA TYR A 242 -18.92 33.53 2.69
C TYR A 242 -18.03 33.46 3.93
N ASP A 243 -16.72 33.37 3.75
CA ASP A 243 -15.73 33.20 4.82
C ASP A 243 -15.04 34.54 5.12
N LYS A 244 -15.44 35.17 6.23
CA LYS A 244 -14.86 36.45 6.65
C LYS A 244 -13.52 36.28 7.38
N GLU A 245 -13.26 35.10 7.92
CA GLU A 245 -12.06 34.79 8.69
C GLU A 245 -10.87 34.47 7.76
N ASP A 246 -11.14 33.71 6.69
CA ASP A 246 -10.12 33.27 5.73
C ASP A 246 -10.53 33.50 4.26
N PRO A 247 -10.75 34.77 3.84
CA PRO A 247 -11.20 35.12 2.49
C PRO A 247 -10.16 34.80 1.40
N GLY A 248 -8.91 34.59 1.78
CA GLY A 248 -7.80 34.22 0.88
C GLY A 248 -7.73 32.73 0.53
N MET A 249 -8.52 31.88 1.17
CA MET A 249 -8.53 30.45 0.88
C MET A 249 -9.25 30.17 -0.45
N GLU A 250 -8.59 29.47 -1.36
CA GLU A 250 -9.15 29.07 -2.63
C GLU A 250 -9.83 27.70 -2.52
N THR A 251 -10.92 27.54 -3.26
CA THR A 251 -11.62 26.26 -3.43
C THR A 251 -11.48 25.77 -4.86
N PHE A 252 -11.25 24.47 -5.08
CA PHE A 252 -11.16 23.89 -6.40
C PHE A 252 -11.75 22.47 -6.46
N LEU A 253 -12.11 22.02 -7.65
CA LEU A 253 -12.61 20.69 -7.92
C LEU A 253 -11.47 19.77 -8.33
N TYR A 254 -11.39 18.60 -7.71
CA TYR A 254 -10.41 17.58 -8.03
C TYR A 254 -11.10 16.30 -8.49
N PRO A 255 -10.71 15.72 -9.67
CA PRO A 255 -11.42 14.55 -10.21
C PRO A 255 -11.40 13.37 -9.25
N LEU A 256 -12.56 12.77 -8.96
CA LEU A 256 -12.72 11.61 -8.08
C LEU A 256 -11.79 10.46 -8.50
N THR A 257 -11.71 10.19 -9.82
CA THR A 257 -10.88 9.11 -10.38
C THR A 257 -9.38 9.29 -10.20
N ARG A 258 -8.92 10.48 -9.77
CA ARG A 258 -7.51 10.79 -9.50
C ARG A 258 -7.18 10.81 -8.01
N SER A 259 -8.16 11.05 -7.15
CA SER A 259 -8.01 11.28 -5.72
C SER A 259 -7.17 10.17 -5.05
N HIS A 260 -7.50 8.90 -5.32
CA HIS A 260 -6.78 7.76 -4.76
C HIS A 260 -5.29 7.69 -5.14
N LEU A 261 -4.95 8.02 -6.40
CA LEU A 261 -3.60 7.83 -6.92
C LEU A 261 -2.71 9.09 -6.84
N TYR A 262 -3.30 10.29 -6.96
CA TYR A 262 -2.56 11.52 -7.20
C TYR A 262 -2.81 12.60 -6.13
N GLY A 263 -3.34 12.24 -4.97
CA GLY A 263 -3.73 13.18 -3.90
C GLY A 263 -2.57 13.84 -3.15
N LYS A 264 -1.31 13.74 -3.62
CA LYS A 264 -0.16 14.43 -3.03
C LYS A 264 0.11 15.74 -3.75
N PHE A 265 0.06 16.84 -2.97
CA PHE A 265 0.37 18.18 -3.46
C PHE A 265 1.59 18.73 -2.74
N GLU A 266 2.46 19.42 -3.46
CA GLU A 266 3.59 20.18 -2.94
C GLU A 266 3.55 21.57 -3.55
N ASN A 267 3.48 22.58 -2.72
CA ASN A 267 3.35 23.98 -3.12
C ASN A 267 2.19 24.21 -4.13
N GLY A 268 1.03 23.61 -3.85
CA GLY A 268 -0.18 23.75 -4.67
C GLY A 268 -0.19 22.97 -5.99
N ILE A 269 0.88 22.28 -6.32
CA ILE A 269 1.03 21.49 -7.55
C ILE A 269 0.92 20.01 -7.21
N GLU A 270 0.15 19.26 -8.01
CA GLU A 270 0.08 17.80 -7.91
C GLU A 270 1.45 17.20 -8.26
N THR A 271 2.11 16.54 -7.31
CA THR A 271 3.45 15.96 -7.47
C THR A 271 3.46 14.45 -7.55
N GLY A 272 2.34 13.78 -7.24
CA GLY A 272 2.25 12.32 -7.27
C GLY A 272 1.33 11.77 -6.19
N GLY A 273 1.80 10.77 -5.46
CA GLY A 273 1.08 10.04 -4.42
C GLY A 273 1.22 8.53 -4.59
N ARG A 274 0.14 7.79 -4.40
CA ARG A 274 0.13 6.32 -4.50
C ARG A 274 0.52 5.80 -5.90
N ILE A 275 0.38 6.63 -6.93
CA ILE A 275 0.81 6.33 -8.32
C ILE A 275 2.31 6.00 -8.40
N GLU A 276 3.15 6.54 -7.53
CA GLU A 276 4.59 6.25 -7.52
C GLU A 276 4.85 4.79 -7.15
N ILE A 277 4.09 4.26 -6.18
CA ILE A 277 4.15 2.85 -5.78
C ILE A 277 3.64 1.97 -6.93
N VAL A 278 2.55 2.35 -7.57
CA VAL A 278 1.98 1.63 -8.73
C VAL A 278 2.99 1.56 -9.88
N ARG A 279 3.66 2.68 -10.20
CA ARG A 279 4.72 2.72 -11.22
C ARG A 279 5.91 1.84 -10.85
N LEU A 280 6.34 1.88 -9.59
CA LEU A 280 7.44 1.05 -9.10
C LEU A 280 7.13 -0.44 -9.27
N PHE A 281 5.95 -0.89 -8.85
CA PHE A 281 5.54 -2.29 -9.02
C PHE A 281 5.33 -2.66 -10.49
N GLY A 282 4.88 -1.74 -11.34
CA GLY A 282 4.82 -1.93 -12.78
C GLY A 282 6.20 -2.21 -13.40
N ILE A 283 7.20 -1.45 -12.98
CA ILE A 283 8.60 -1.66 -13.38
C ILE A 283 9.11 -3.02 -12.88
N ILE A 284 8.80 -3.40 -11.64
CA ILE A 284 9.17 -4.71 -11.07
C ILE A 284 8.52 -5.86 -11.87
N ALA A 285 7.24 -5.76 -12.20
CA ALA A 285 6.54 -6.76 -13.02
C ALA A 285 7.19 -6.92 -14.40
N ALA A 286 7.51 -5.79 -15.04
CA ALA A 286 8.22 -5.81 -16.33
C ALA A 286 9.60 -6.48 -16.20
N PHE A 287 10.36 -6.18 -15.17
CA PHE A 287 11.67 -6.79 -14.94
C PHE A 287 11.58 -8.29 -14.70
N ILE A 288 10.63 -8.75 -13.87
CA ILE A 288 10.43 -10.19 -13.63
C ILE A 288 10.11 -10.92 -14.93
N LEU A 289 9.22 -10.36 -15.75
CA LEU A 289 8.85 -10.94 -17.04
C LEU A 289 10.03 -10.95 -18.01
N ILE A 290 10.79 -9.84 -18.09
CA ILE A 290 12.00 -9.75 -18.93
C ILE A 290 13.04 -10.79 -18.49
N ILE A 291 13.28 -10.95 -17.18
CA ILE A 291 14.21 -11.95 -16.63
C ILE A 291 13.76 -13.37 -16.99
N ALA A 292 12.47 -13.67 -16.90
CA ALA A 292 11.92 -14.96 -17.31
C ALA A 292 12.08 -15.21 -18.83
N CYS A 293 11.86 -14.18 -19.66
CA CYS A 293 12.11 -14.23 -21.09
C CYS A 293 13.61 -14.39 -21.41
N ILE A 294 14.49 -13.65 -20.72
CA ILE A 294 15.95 -13.79 -20.86
C ILE A 294 16.40 -15.20 -20.52
N ASN A 295 15.85 -15.77 -19.45
CA ASN A 295 16.14 -17.15 -19.07
C ASN A 295 15.77 -18.14 -20.19
N PHE A 296 14.55 -17.99 -20.74
CA PHE A 296 14.13 -18.77 -21.89
C PHE A 296 15.05 -18.57 -23.11
N MET A 297 15.43 -17.32 -23.43
CA MET A 297 16.36 -17.01 -24.53
C MET A 297 17.72 -17.69 -24.33
N ASN A 298 18.29 -17.63 -23.14
CA ASN A 298 19.59 -18.22 -22.80
C ASN A 298 19.58 -19.72 -22.99
N LEU A 299 18.54 -20.40 -22.51
CA LEU A 299 18.41 -21.85 -22.64
C LEU A 299 18.11 -22.27 -24.07
N SER A 300 17.28 -21.52 -24.80
CA SER A 300 16.96 -21.82 -26.21
C SER A 300 18.19 -21.63 -27.14
N THR A 301 18.97 -20.58 -26.90
CA THR A 301 20.19 -20.32 -27.68
C THR A 301 21.35 -21.26 -27.32
N ALA A 302 21.45 -21.73 -26.08
CA ALA A 302 22.42 -22.72 -25.68
C ALA A 302 22.31 -23.97 -26.55
N ARG A 303 21.13 -24.41 -26.92
CA ARG A 303 20.91 -25.59 -27.80
C ARG A 303 20.95 -25.30 -29.28
N SER A 304 21.14 -24.07 -29.68
CA SER A 304 21.14 -23.64 -31.08
C SER A 304 22.26 -24.31 -31.90
N GLU A 305 23.40 -24.66 -31.29
CA GLU A 305 24.50 -25.36 -31.94
C GLU A 305 24.08 -26.75 -32.44
N LYS A 306 23.28 -27.50 -31.62
CA LYS A 306 22.76 -28.82 -32.03
C LYS A 306 21.68 -28.70 -33.13
N ARG A 307 20.95 -27.57 -33.21
CA ARG A 307 19.95 -27.27 -34.25
C ARG A 307 20.55 -26.61 -35.50
N ALA A 308 21.79 -26.10 -35.43
CA ALA A 308 22.44 -25.44 -36.54
C ALA A 308 22.52 -26.33 -37.76
N LYS A 309 22.88 -27.62 -37.59
CA LYS A 309 22.91 -28.58 -38.67
C LYS A 309 21.55 -28.74 -39.37
N GLU A 310 20.44 -28.84 -38.57
CA GLU A 310 19.10 -28.95 -39.11
C GLU A 310 18.69 -27.68 -39.89
N VAL A 311 19.00 -26.50 -39.38
CA VAL A 311 18.74 -25.21 -40.04
C VAL A 311 19.59 -25.10 -41.32
N GLY A 312 20.86 -25.53 -41.26
CA GLY A 312 21.76 -25.56 -42.43
C GLY A 312 21.22 -26.41 -43.57
N ILE A 313 20.78 -27.64 -43.26
CA ILE A 313 20.18 -28.57 -44.24
C ILE A 313 18.89 -27.95 -44.84
N ARG A 314 18.00 -27.42 -44.01
CA ARG A 314 16.74 -26.80 -44.47
C ARG A 314 16.99 -25.60 -45.40
N LYS A 315 18.00 -24.78 -45.12
CA LYS A 315 18.38 -23.67 -46.00
C LYS A 315 18.93 -24.11 -47.32
N VAL A 316 19.72 -25.20 -47.32
CA VAL A 316 20.22 -25.80 -48.57
C VAL A 316 19.08 -26.36 -49.45
N VAL A 317 18.02 -26.89 -48.82
CA VAL A 317 16.81 -27.37 -49.49
C VAL A 317 15.83 -26.22 -49.81
N GLY A 318 16.24 -24.94 -49.64
CA GLY A 318 15.48 -23.77 -50.10
C GLY A 318 14.61 -23.08 -49.04
N ALA A 319 14.73 -23.43 -47.75
CA ALA A 319 13.96 -22.72 -46.70
C ALA A 319 14.39 -21.25 -46.55
N GLN A 320 13.41 -20.33 -46.69
CA GLN A 320 13.61 -18.90 -46.52
C GLN A 320 13.84 -18.52 -45.04
N LYS A 321 14.63 -17.48 -44.80
CA LYS A 321 14.90 -16.94 -43.46
C LYS A 321 13.61 -16.59 -42.70
N LYS A 322 12.61 -15.96 -43.36
CA LYS A 322 11.30 -15.61 -42.76
C LYS A 322 10.56 -16.84 -42.26
N SER A 323 10.50 -17.91 -43.01
CA SER A 323 9.84 -19.18 -42.65
C SER A 323 10.47 -19.82 -41.40
N LEU A 324 11.80 -19.78 -41.27
CA LEU A 324 12.49 -20.25 -40.06
C LEU A 324 12.21 -19.37 -38.84
N ILE A 325 12.18 -18.02 -38.98
CA ILE A 325 11.84 -17.11 -37.91
C ILE A 325 10.41 -17.39 -37.41
N THR A 326 9.43 -17.49 -38.31
CA THR A 326 8.03 -17.76 -37.98
C THR A 326 7.89 -19.11 -37.25
N GLN A 327 8.63 -20.12 -37.70
CA GLN A 327 8.63 -21.44 -37.05
C GLN A 327 9.16 -21.35 -35.61
N PHE A 328 10.33 -20.75 -35.38
CA PHE A 328 10.92 -20.64 -34.04
C PHE A 328 10.11 -19.77 -33.11
N LEU A 329 9.49 -18.69 -33.61
CA LEU A 329 8.54 -17.88 -32.86
C LEU A 329 7.30 -18.69 -32.50
N GLY A 330 6.74 -19.46 -33.44
CA GLY A 330 5.60 -20.35 -33.18
C GLY A 330 5.89 -21.42 -32.12
N GLU A 331 7.09 -22.02 -32.12
CA GLU A 331 7.54 -22.97 -31.09
C GLU A 331 7.61 -22.27 -29.72
N SER A 332 8.11 -21.02 -29.65
CA SER A 332 8.24 -20.24 -28.43
C SER A 332 6.87 -19.80 -27.89
N VAL A 333 5.96 -19.37 -28.75
CA VAL A 333 4.58 -19.02 -28.40
C VAL A 333 3.81 -20.22 -27.84
N LEU A 334 4.01 -21.42 -28.44
CA LEU A 334 3.39 -22.65 -27.90
C LEU A 334 3.89 -22.99 -26.49
N LEU A 335 5.21 -22.85 -26.26
CA LEU A 335 5.78 -23.01 -24.92
C LEU A 335 5.26 -21.98 -23.94
N ALA A 336 5.09 -20.72 -24.39
CA ALA A 336 4.52 -19.64 -23.58
C ALA A 336 3.03 -19.89 -23.26
N LEU A 337 2.25 -20.51 -24.16
CA LEU A 337 0.87 -20.92 -23.89
C LEU A 337 0.81 -21.95 -22.75
N ILE A 338 1.67 -22.97 -22.79
CA ILE A 338 1.75 -23.98 -21.73
C ILE A 338 2.20 -23.34 -20.41
N ALA A 339 3.21 -22.45 -20.47
CA ALA A 339 3.68 -21.70 -19.32
C ALA A 339 2.61 -20.75 -18.77
N GLY A 340 1.76 -20.17 -19.65
CA GLY A 340 0.63 -19.33 -19.28
C GLY A 340 -0.48 -20.09 -18.53
N ILE A 341 -0.78 -21.33 -18.96
CA ILE A 341 -1.70 -22.20 -18.23
C ILE A 341 -1.13 -22.55 -16.85
N LEU A 342 0.16 -22.90 -16.78
CA LEU A 342 0.83 -23.14 -15.50
C LEU A 342 0.82 -21.86 -14.63
N ALA A 343 1.06 -20.69 -15.22
CA ALA A 343 1.02 -19.41 -14.51
C ALA A 343 -0.37 -19.13 -13.92
N LEU A 344 -1.43 -19.40 -14.70
CA LEU A 344 -2.81 -19.23 -14.21
C LEU A 344 -3.11 -20.13 -13.02
N ILE A 345 -2.68 -21.39 -13.06
CA ILE A 345 -2.80 -22.34 -11.93
C ILE A 345 -2.04 -21.82 -10.71
N ILE A 346 -0.81 -21.35 -10.90
CA ILE A 346 0.01 -20.80 -9.80
C ILE A 346 -0.66 -19.56 -9.21
N VAL A 347 -1.20 -18.67 -10.04
CA VAL A 347 -1.91 -17.46 -9.59
C VAL A 347 -3.10 -17.84 -8.75
N GLU A 348 -3.95 -18.77 -9.21
CA GLU A 348 -5.17 -19.21 -8.49
C GLU A 348 -4.82 -19.78 -7.11
N LEU A 349 -3.80 -20.62 -7.04
CA LEU A 349 -3.34 -21.23 -5.79
C LEU A 349 -2.69 -20.20 -4.83
N ALA A 350 -1.99 -19.19 -5.38
CA ALA A 350 -1.29 -18.17 -4.58
C ALA A 350 -2.21 -17.01 -4.17
N LEU A 351 -3.33 -16.79 -4.89
CA LEU A 351 -4.20 -15.63 -4.71
C LEU A 351 -4.76 -15.46 -3.29
N PRO A 352 -5.20 -16.51 -2.56
CA PRO A 352 -5.65 -16.35 -1.17
C PRO A 352 -4.55 -15.82 -0.24
N ALA A 353 -3.34 -16.36 -0.34
CA ALA A 353 -2.19 -15.92 0.43
C ALA A 353 -1.76 -14.49 0.04
N PHE A 354 -1.78 -14.18 -1.25
CA PHE A 354 -1.49 -12.85 -1.77
C PHE A 354 -2.51 -11.82 -1.29
N ASN A 355 -3.80 -12.13 -1.32
CA ASN A 355 -4.88 -11.30 -0.79
C ASN A 355 -4.71 -10.99 0.70
N THR A 356 -4.34 -11.99 1.50
CA THR A 356 -4.03 -11.79 2.93
C THR A 356 -2.82 -10.87 3.11
N LEU A 357 -1.79 -11.01 2.26
CA LEU A 357 -0.58 -10.19 2.34
C LEU A 357 -0.86 -8.71 2.06
N ILE A 358 -1.68 -8.41 1.04
CA ILE A 358 -1.99 -7.03 0.62
C ILE A 358 -3.24 -6.46 1.31
N ASP A 359 -3.96 -7.29 2.08
CA ASP A 359 -5.25 -6.95 2.70
C ASP A 359 -6.28 -6.44 1.69
N LYS A 360 -6.41 -7.16 0.59
CA LYS A 360 -7.37 -6.90 -0.50
C LYS A 360 -8.07 -8.20 -0.88
N LYS A 361 -9.14 -8.11 -1.65
CA LYS A 361 -9.86 -9.27 -2.20
C LYS A 361 -9.81 -9.21 -3.72
N LEU A 362 -8.64 -9.49 -4.28
CA LEU A 362 -8.48 -9.65 -5.72
C LEU A 362 -9.06 -11.00 -6.14
N PHE A 363 -9.58 -11.05 -7.34
CA PHE A 363 -10.10 -12.28 -7.96
C PHE A 363 -9.87 -12.23 -9.47
N LEU A 364 -9.89 -13.39 -10.10
CA LEU A 364 -9.83 -13.53 -11.56
C LEU A 364 -11.27 -13.57 -12.09
N ASP A 365 -11.62 -12.57 -12.89
CA ASP A 365 -12.96 -12.48 -13.48
C ASP A 365 -13.05 -13.30 -14.77
N TYR A 366 -13.29 -14.60 -14.63
CA TYR A 366 -13.43 -15.53 -15.74
C TYR A 366 -14.66 -15.28 -16.62
N SER A 367 -15.63 -14.50 -16.14
CA SER A 367 -16.84 -14.16 -16.91
C SER A 367 -16.58 -13.06 -17.94
N SER A 368 -15.50 -12.28 -17.76
CA SER A 368 -15.16 -11.14 -18.60
C SER A 368 -14.39 -11.54 -19.85
N GLY A 369 -14.95 -11.29 -21.03
CA GLY A 369 -14.22 -11.45 -22.31
C GLY A 369 -12.95 -10.58 -22.38
N ARG A 370 -12.94 -9.43 -21.70
CA ARG A 370 -11.77 -8.55 -21.61
C ARG A 370 -10.63 -9.21 -20.85
N PHE A 371 -10.91 -9.97 -19.79
CA PHE A 371 -9.91 -10.73 -19.05
C PHE A 371 -9.20 -11.74 -19.99
N TRP A 372 -9.95 -12.54 -20.76
CA TRP A 372 -9.39 -13.52 -21.66
C TRP A 372 -8.56 -12.89 -22.79
N LEU A 373 -9.01 -11.74 -23.33
CA LEU A 373 -8.27 -11.00 -24.34
C LEU A 373 -6.92 -10.49 -23.80
N MET A 374 -6.94 -9.89 -22.60
CA MET A 374 -5.72 -9.40 -21.95
C MET A 374 -4.76 -10.55 -21.59
N LEU A 375 -5.28 -11.66 -21.08
CA LEU A 375 -4.49 -12.84 -20.77
C LEU A 375 -3.82 -13.42 -22.04
N PHE A 376 -4.59 -13.56 -23.12
CA PHE A 376 -4.06 -14.04 -24.38
C PHE A 376 -3.00 -13.10 -24.95
N ALA A 377 -3.24 -11.80 -24.95
CA ALA A 377 -2.28 -10.80 -25.37
C ALA A 377 -0.99 -10.84 -24.53
N PHE A 378 -1.11 -10.97 -23.21
CA PHE A 378 0.03 -11.10 -22.30
C PHE A 378 0.87 -12.35 -22.58
N ILE A 379 0.24 -13.51 -22.79
CA ILE A 379 0.93 -14.76 -23.15
C ILE A 379 1.60 -14.63 -24.50
N LEU A 380 0.91 -14.07 -25.48
CA LEU A 380 1.44 -13.89 -26.85
C LEU A 380 2.67 -12.96 -26.85
N ILE A 381 2.58 -11.80 -26.20
CA ILE A 381 3.68 -10.85 -26.05
C ILE A 381 4.88 -11.52 -25.36
N SER A 382 4.63 -12.26 -24.28
CA SER A 382 5.68 -13.00 -23.55
C SER A 382 6.36 -14.04 -24.43
N GLY A 383 5.59 -14.80 -25.22
CA GLY A 383 6.12 -15.81 -26.15
C GLY A 383 6.93 -15.19 -27.29
N ILE A 384 6.48 -14.07 -27.84
CA ILE A 384 7.20 -13.32 -28.88
C ILE A 384 8.51 -12.75 -28.33
N LEU A 385 8.47 -12.11 -27.17
CA LEU A 385 9.66 -11.58 -26.51
C LEU A 385 10.67 -12.70 -26.23
N ALA A 386 10.25 -13.79 -25.60
CA ALA A 386 11.10 -14.92 -25.27
C ALA A 386 11.69 -15.62 -26.51
N GLY A 387 10.93 -15.69 -27.61
CA GLY A 387 11.32 -16.32 -28.85
C GLY A 387 12.11 -15.44 -29.85
N SER A 388 12.05 -14.09 -29.67
CA SER A 388 12.58 -13.14 -30.65
C SER A 388 14.07 -13.32 -30.92
N TYR A 389 14.88 -13.27 -29.89
CA TYR A 389 16.36 -13.44 -30.03
C TYR A 389 16.76 -14.82 -30.54
N PRO A 390 16.26 -15.95 -29.98
CA PRO A 390 16.55 -17.29 -30.53
C PRO A 390 16.16 -17.45 -32.00
N ALA A 391 14.99 -16.93 -32.40
CA ALA A 391 14.52 -17.05 -33.78
C ALA A 391 15.40 -16.28 -34.77
N ILE A 392 15.75 -15.03 -34.47
CA ILE A 392 16.64 -14.21 -35.33
C ILE A 392 18.02 -14.84 -35.39
N TYR A 393 18.55 -15.27 -34.26
CA TYR A 393 19.88 -15.86 -34.14
C TYR A 393 20.02 -17.17 -34.93
N LEU A 394 19.14 -18.14 -34.71
CA LEU A 394 19.10 -19.43 -35.39
C LEU A 394 18.94 -19.27 -36.93
N SER A 395 18.08 -18.33 -37.34
CA SER A 395 17.82 -18.06 -38.74
C SER A 395 19.00 -17.38 -39.48
N SER A 396 19.98 -16.80 -38.74
CA SER A 396 21.14 -16.10 -39.32
C SER A 396 22.30 -17.02 -39.76
N PHE A 397 22.29 -18.32 -39.36
CA PHE A 397 23.36 -19.24 -39.69
C PHE A 397 23.57 -19.44 -41.22
N LYS A 398 24.85 -19.35 -41.69
CA LYS A 398 25.23 -19.60 -43.07
C LYS A 398 25.44 -21.13 -43.28
N PRO A 399 24.74 -21.78 -44.23
CA PRO A 399 24.80 -23.24 -44.43
C PRO A 399 26.23 -23.80 -44.61
N VAL A 400 27.04 -23.11 -45.39
CA VAL A 400 28.43 -23.53 -45.73
C VAL A 400 29.30 -23.64 -44.47
N ARG A 401 29.18 -22.72 -43.51
CA ARG A 401 29.97 -22.77 -42.27
C ARG A 401 29.51 -23.87 -41.32
N VAL A 402 28.21 -24.16 -41.34
CA VAL A 402 27.61 -25.20 -40.47
C VAL A 402 27.92 -26.59 -40.93
N LEU A 403 27.93 -26.85 -42.27
CA LEU A 403 28.16 -28.15 -42.85
C LEU A 403 29.65 -28.53 -42.90
N LYS A 404 30.58 -27.55 -43.02
CA LYS A 404 32.04 -27.78 -42.97
C LYS A 404 32.60 -28.05 -41.58
N GLY A 405 31.78 -28.16 -40.54
CA GLY A 405 32.21 -28.47 -39.15
C GLY A 405 33.01 -27.35 -38.45
N ASN A 406 33.32 -26.26 -39.16
CA ASN A 406 34.04 -25.09 -38.63
C ASN A 406 33.11 -24.15 -37.79
N LEU A 407 32.26 -24.73 -36.98
CA LEU A 407 31.58 -24.02 -35.90
C LEU A 407 32.55 -23.84 -34.71
N LYS A 408 33.79 -23.42 -34.95
CA LYS A 408 34.46 -22.61 -33.93
C LYS A 408 33.64 -21.33 -33.88
N ALA A 409 32.58 -21.39 -33.12
CA ALA A 409 31.81 -20.23 -32.69
C ALA A 409 32.79 -19.34 -31.94
N GLY A 410 33.60 -18.61 -32.70
CA GLY A 410 34.47 -17.60 -32.15
C GLY A 410 33.66 -16.63 -31.31
N ASN A 411 34.33 -15.83 -30.56
CA ASN A 411 33.85 -14.85 -29.58
C ASN A 411 32.49 -14.15 -29.84
N ALA A 412 31.94 -14.16 -31.04
CA ALA A 412 30.67 -13.61 -31.47
C ALA A 412 29.42 -14.26 -30.82
N LEU A 413 29.48 -15.54 -30.45
CA LEU A 413 28.37 -16.30 -29.84
C LEU A 413 28.26 -16.08 -28.34
N VAL A 414 29.37 -15.79 -27.69
CA VAL A 414 29.46 -15.71 -26.22
C VAL A 414 28.98 -14.36 -25.70
N THR A 415 29.14 -13.29 -26.53
CA THR A 415 28.89 -11.92 -26.09
C THR A 415 27.42 -11.60 -25.77
N PRO A 416 26.42 -11.90 -26.61
CA PRO A 416 25.02 -11.56 -26.30
C PRO A 416 24.47 -12.32 -25.09
N ARG A 417 24.85 -13.59 -24.93
CA ARG A 417 24.45 -14.42 -23.79
C ARG A 417 25.05 -13.89 -22.48
N LYS A 418 26.29 -13.41 -22.49
CA LYS A 418 26.93 -12.76 -21.33
C LYS A 418 26.20 -11.48 -20.97
N ILE A 419 25.81 -10.66 -21.95
CA ILE A 419 25.04 -9.43 -21.73
C ILE A 419 23.71 -9.74 -21.06
N LEU A 420 22.97 -10.75 -21.55
CA LEU A 420 21.69 -11.17 -20.96
C LEU A 420 21.86 -11.62 -19.50
N VAL A 421 22.92 -12.39 -19.18
CA VAL A 421 23.21 -12.81 -17.79
C VAL A 421 23.57 -11.59 -16.92
N ILE A 422 24.41 -10.68 -17.41
CA ILE A 422 24.76 -9.45 -16.69
C ILE A 422 23.49 -8.63 -16.39
N THR A 423 22.64 -8.41 -17.39
CA THR A 423 21.38 -7.65 -17.24
C THR A 423 20.47 -8.30 -16.18
N GLN A 424 20.32 -9.64 -16.23
CA GLN A 424 19.50 -10.41 -15.28
C GLN A 424 20.01 -10.27 -13.84
N PHE A 425 21.32 -10.42 -13.61
CA PHE A 425 21.90 -10.26 -12.27
C PHE A 425 21.93 -8.80 -11.83
N THR A 426 22.08 -7.85 -12.75
CA THR A 426 21.96 -6.41 -12.42
C THR A 426 20.58 -6.12 -11.81
N PHE A 427 19.49 -6.55 -12.43
CA PHE A 427 18.15 -6.37 -11.88
C PHE A 427 17.96 -7.09 -10.54
N ALA A 428 18.45 -8.33 -10.42
CA ALA A 428 18.36 -9.07 -9.17
C ALA A 428 19.09 -8.35 -8.01
N ILE A 429 20.30 -7.85 -8.24
CA ILE A 429 21.10 -7.13 -7.24
C ILE A 429 20.44 -5.81 -6.88
N VAL A 430 19.92 -5.04 -7.84
CA VAL A 430 19.17 -3.79 -7.58
C VAL A 430 17.98 -4.07 -6.68
N LEU A 431 17.20 -5.13 -6.94
CA LEU A 431 16.04 -5.49 -6.11
C LEU A 431 16.44 -5.95 -4.70
N ILE A 432 17.56 -6.67 -4.56
CA ILE A 432 18.08 -7.06 -3.22
C ILE A 432 18.46 -5.81 -2.44
N ILE A 433 19.25 -4.88 -3.02
CA ILE A 433 19.64 -3.62 -2.38
C ILE A 433 18.40 -2.81 -1.99
N ALA A 434 17.45 -2.65 -2.92
CA ALA A 434 16.21 -1.92 -2.66
C ALA A 434 15.42 -2.52 -1.49
N THR A 435 15.28 -3.85 -1.44
CA THR A 435 14.59 -4.56 -0.35
C THR A 435 15.27 -4.33 1.00
N ILE A 436 16.60 -4.36 1.06
CA ILE A 436 17.36 -4.12 2.30
C ILE A 436 17.16 -2.67 2.76
N VAL A 437 17.28 -1.69 1.86
CA VAL A 437 17.12 -0.26 2.17
C VAL A 437 15.69 0.06 2.65
N VAL A 438 14.67 -0.46 1.97
CA VAL A 438 13.26 -0.30 2.38
C VAL A 438 13.04 -0.87 3.78
N ARG A 439 13.56 -2.08 4.06
CA ARG A 439 13.46 -2.69 5.38
C ARG A 439 14.15 -1.84 6.47
N GLN A 440 15.33 -1.29 6.18
CA GLN A 440 16.05 -0.41 7.10
C GLN A 440 15.29 0.88 7.39
N GLN A 441 14.67 1.49 6.36
CA GLN A 441 13.85 2.69 6.53
C GLN A 441 12.64 2.43 7.42
N ILE A 442 11.95 1.30 7.22
CA ILE A 442 10.82 0.89 8.06
C ILE A 442 11.28 0.66 9.51
N GLN A 443 12.40 -0.07 9.69
CA GLN A 443 12.96 -0.35 11.00
C GLN A 443 13.34 0.95 11.73
N LYS A 444 14.02 1.88 11.03
CA LYS A 444 14.38 3.18 11.61
C LYS A 444 13.16 3.98 12.07
N ALA A 445 12.08 3.95 11.30
CA ALA A 445 10.83 4.62 11.68
C ALA A 445 10.14 3.92 12.88
N GLN A 446 10.21 2.59 12.98
CA GLN A 446 9.68 1.82 14.11
C GLN A 446 10.46 2.02 15.40
N ASP A 447 11.79 2.13 15.28
CA ASP A 447 12.70 2.33 16.41
C ASP A 447 12.70 3.78 16.90
N ARG A 448 12.01 4.68 16.19
CA ARG A 448 11.86 6.08 16.62
C ARG A 448 11.15 6.12 17.97
N GLN A 449 11.74 6.84 18.91
CA GLN A 449 11.10 7.11 20.19
C GLN A 449 9.78 7.85 19.96
N THR A 450 8.71 7.28 20.46
CA THR A 450 7.37 7.87 20.32
C THR A 450 7.17 9.11 21.18
N GLY A 451 7.94 9.24 22.25
CA GLY A 451 7.80 10.28 23.26
C GLY A 451 6.78 9.92 24.35
N TYR A 452 5.94 8.89 24.15
CA TYR A 452 5.00 8.35 25.13
C TYR A 452 5.20 6.84 25.34
N SER A 453 4.67 6.33 26.45
CA SER A 453 4.70 4.90 26.76
C SER A 453 3.62 4.14 26.00
N LYS A 454 4.03 3.24 25.10
CA LYS A 454 3.10 2.35 24.37
C LYS A 454 2.66 1.15 25.21
N ASP A 455 3.54 0.68 26.10
CA ASP A 455 3.34 -0.57 26.83
C ASP A 455 2.30 -0.40 27.93
N ASN A 456 1.43 -1.39 28.07
CA ASN A 456 0.37 -1.40 29.08
C ASN A 456 -0.52 -0.14 29.09
N LEU A 457 -0.61 0.56 27.95
CA LEU A 457 -1.52 1.67 27.75
C LEU A 457 -2.67 1.22 26.84
N VAL A 458 -3.87 1.28 27.37
CA VAL A 458 -5.12 0.96 26.65
C VAL A 458 -5.98 2.19 26.55
N TYR A 459 -6.82 2.24 25.55
CA TYR A 459 -7.85 3.24 25.46
C TYR A 459 -9.22 2.65 25.05
N HIS A 460 -10.27 3.36 25.44
CA HIS A 460 -11.66 3.06 25.11
C HIS A 460 -12.35 4.36 24.71
N PHE A 461 -13.23 4.31 23.70
CA PHE A 461 -14.04 5.46 23.32
C PHE A 461 -15.14 5.71 24.36
N MET A 462 -15.47 6.98 24.58
CA MET A 462 -16.52 7.38 25.52
C MET A 462 -17.91 7.14 24.91
N GLU A 463 -18.35 5.88 24.93
CA GLU A 463 -19.64 5.44 24.42
C GLU A 463 -20.65 5.32 25.57
N GLY A 464 -21.94 5.59 25.28
CA GLY A 464 -23.02 5.42 26.22
C GLY A 464 -22.91 6.29 27.47
N THR A 465 -22.85 5.66 28.64
CA THR A 465 -22.78 6.38 29.94
C THR A 465 -21.38 6.56 30.49
N VAL A 466 -20.34 6.23 29.73
CA VAL A 466 -18.92 6.29 30.18
C VAL A 466 -18.53 7.69 30.60
N GLU A 467 -18.90 8.72 29.84
CA GLU A 467 -18.60 10.13 30.19
C GLU A 467 -19.25 10.53 31.50
N LYS A 468 -20.54 10.25 31.68
CA LYS A 468 -21.30 10.53 32.90
C LYS A 468 -20.71 9.81 34.12
N ASN A 469 -20.27 8.57 33.94
CA ASN A 469 -19.75 7.71 35.00
C ASN A 469 -18.21 7.73 35.09
N TYR A 470 -17.53 8.64 34.39
CA TYR A 470 -16.07 8.66 34.28
C TYR A 470 -15.36 8.64 35.63
N THR A 471 -15.77 9.49 36.56
CA THR A 471 -15.12 9.57 37.87
C THR A 471 -15.29 8.27 38.68
N LEU A 472 -16.45 7.61 38.59
CA LEU A 472 -16.68 6.31 39.24
C LEU A 472 -15.83 5.21 38.64
N ILE A 473 -15.79 5.13 37.31
CA ILE A 473 -14.95 4.18 36.57
C ILE A 473 -13.48 4.38 36.90
N LYS A 474 -12.98 5.62 36.86
CA LYS A 474 -11.61 5.98 37.20
C LYS A 474 -11.23 5.53 38.61
N ASN A 475 -12.06 5.88 39.59
CA ASN A 475 -11.80 5.53 40.98
C ASN A 475 -11.80 4.03 41.24
N GLU A 476 -12.71 3.27 40.61
CA GLU A 476 -12.78 1.82 40.79
C GLU A 476 -11.60 1.11 40.08
N LEU A 477 -11.18 1.59 38.90
CA LEU A 477 -9.98 1.09 38.20
C LEU A 477 -8.70 1.29 39.03
N LEU A 478 -8.57 2.43 39.71
CA LEU A 478 -7.45 2.72 40.60
C LEU A 478 -7.52 1.91 41.92
N ALA A 479 -8.67 1.86 42.56
CA ALA A 479 -8.87 1.16 43.85
C ALA A 479 -8.72 -0.36 43.71
N SER A 480 -9.15 -0.96 42.61
CA SER A 480 -8.99 -2.39 42.32
C SER A 480 -7.55 -2.76 42.00
N GLY A 481 -6.65 -1.79 41.85
CA GLY A 481 -5.27 -2.03 41.41
C GLY A 481 -5.15 -2.52 39.94
N THR A 482 -6.20 -2.38 39.15
CA THR A 482 -6.23 -2.71 37.73
C THR A 482 -5.43 -1.70 36.91
N ALA A 483 -5.57 -0.41 37.25
CA ALA A 483 -4.85 0.69 36.61
C ALA A 483 -3.94 1.41 37.63
N VAL A 484 -2.81 1.96 37.15
CA VAL A 484 -1.94 2.86 37.92
C VAL A 484 -2.25 4.34 37.68
N SER A 485 -2.89 4.64 36.56
CA SER A 485 -3.32 6.01 36.21
C SER A 485 -4.39 5.95 35.12
N VAL A 486 -5.29 6.94 35.10
CA VAL A 486 -6.38 7.07 34.13
C VAL A 486 -6.55 8.54 33.78
N THR A 487 -6.71 8.85 32.49
CA THR A 487 -7.00 10.20 31.99
C THR A 487 -7.99 10.13 30.85
N LYS A 488 -8.78 11.18 30.63
CA LYS A 488 -9.62 11.33 29.44
C LYS A 488 -9.00 12.33 28.48
N THR A 489 -9.17 12.09 27.19
CA THR A 489 -8.59 12.90 26.12
C THR A 489 -9.55 13.12 24.96
N SER A 490 -9.25 14.12 24.10
CA SER A 490 -10.06 14.39 22.89
C SER A 490 -9.89 13.34 21.81
N ALA A 491 -8.73 12.69 21.73
CA ALA A 491 -8.38 11.68 20.74
C ALA A 491 -7.45 10.62 21.34
N PRO A 492 -7.27 9.46 20.72
CA PRO A 492 -6.18 8.56 21.05
C PRO A 492 -4.82 9.26 20.95
N ILE A 493 -3.88 8.99 21.87
CA ILE A 493 -2.52 9.56 21.85
C ILE A 493 -1.74 9.22 20.57
N THR A 494 -2.26 8.31 19.77
CA THR A 494 -1.71 7.91 18.48
C THR A 494 -2.31 8.67 17.29
N GLU A 495 -3.28 9.54 17.47
CA GLU A 495 -4.05 10.16 16.39
C GLU A 495 -4.25 11.67 16.62
N GLY A 496 -4.09 12.48 15.59
CA GLY A 496 -4.43 13.91 15.60
C GLY A 496 -5.77 14.14 14.93
N TRP A 497 -6.79 14.54 15.72
CA TRP A 497 -8.14 14.75 15.21
C TRP A 497 -8.50 16.21 15.00
N SER A 498 -7.76 17.12 15.61
CA SER A 498 -8.03 18.56 15.53
C SER A 498 -6.76 19.36 15.39
N ASN A 499 -6.83 20.44 14.65
CA ASN A 499 -5.80 21.47 14.56
C ASN A 499 -6.42 22.84 14.37
N SER A 500 -5.64 23.88 14.53
CA SER A 500 -6.06 25.26 14.32
C SER A 500 -4.89 26.13 13.91
N TRP A 501 -5.12 27.10 13.06
CA TRP A 501 -4.22 28.24 12.80
C TRP A 501 -4.74 29.53 13.43
N GLY A 502 -5.97 29.49 13.95
CA GLY A 502 -6.65 30.64 14.57
C GLY A 502 -6.30 30.88 16.05
N MET A 503 -5.33 30.16 16.61
CA MET A 503 -4.85 30.42 17.96
C MET A 503 -4.12 31.75 18.04
N GLU A 504 -4.31 32.51 19.13
CA GLU A 504 -3.67 33.80 19.38
C GLU A 504 -2.76 33.70 20.61
N TRP A 505 -1.59 34.34 20.55
CA TRP A 505 -0.65 34.46 21.65
C TRP A 505 0.12 35.79 21.56
N GLN A 506 0.72 36.18 22.64
CA GLN A 506 1.49 37.43 22.66
C GLN A 506 2.67 37.35 21.67
N GLY A 507 2.71 38.32 20.74
CA GLY A 507 3.78 38.42 19.71
C GLY A 507 3.51 37.60 18.46
N LYS A 508 2.32 37.02 18.29
CA LYS A 508 1.91 36.37 17.03
C LYS A 508 1.71 37.45 15.96
N ASP A 509 2.26 37.21 14.78
CA ASP A 509 1.93 38.00 13.59
C ASP A 509 0.48 37.66 13.17
N PRO A 510 -0.40 38.68 12.94
CA PRO A 510 -1.76 38.45 12.45
C PRO A 510 -1.85 37.63 11.16
N GLU A 511 -0.85 37.75 10.30
CA GLU A 511 -0.76 36.98 9.04
C GLU A 511 -0.18 35.56 9.23
N ASP A 512 0.31 35.23 10.42
CA ASP A 512 0.83 33.89 10.71
C ASP A 512 -0.31 32.88 10.82
N LYS A 513 -0.34 31.95 9.85
CA LYS A 513 -1.30 30.84 9.74
C LYS A 513 -0.69 29.49 10.08
N THR A 514 0.36 29.48 10.89
CA THR A 514 0.98 28.23 11.35
C THR A 514 -0.06 27.32 12.01
N THR A 515 -0.16 26.12 11.53
CA THR A 515 -1.08 25.12 12.04
C THR A 515 -0.55 24.50 13.33
N ILE A 516 -1.33 24.56 14.40
CA ILE A 516 -1.02 23.95 15.69
C ILE A 516 -1.97 22.79 15.93
N ASP A 517 -1.44 21.60 16.23
CA ASP A 517 -2.26 20.45 16.61
C ASP A 517 -2.95 20.72 17.96
N ARG A 518 -4.26 20.51 17.97
CA ARG A 518 -5.10 20.69 19.16
C ARG A 518 -5.41 19.33 19.76
N PHE A 519 -5.10 19.18 21.03
CA PHE A 519 -5.40 18.02 21.84
C PHE A 519 -6.06 18.48 23.15
N CYS A 520 -6.81 17.62 23.84
CA CYS A 520 -7.40 17.96 25.12
C CYS A 520 -7.17 16.82 26.10
N ALA A 521 -6.91 17.14 27.35
CA ALA A 521 -6.67 16.17 28.40
C ALA A 521 -7.16 16.68 29.76
N ASP A 522 -7.49 15.75 30.65
CA ASP A 522 -7.76 16.06 32.06
C ASP A 522 -6.55 15.77 32.95
N ASP A 523 -6.76 15.64 34.24
CA ASP A 523 -5.70 15.36 35.22
C ASP A 523 -4.98 14.05 34.98
N ALA A 524 -3.70 14.01 35.40
CA ALA A 524 -2.78 12.88 35.28
C ALA A 524 -2.46 12.48 33.81
N PHE A 525 -2.54 13.41 32.87
CA PHE A 525 -2.27 13.16 31.45
C PHE A 525 -0.85 12.65 31.21
N ILE A 526 0.16 13.40 31.70
CA ILE A 526 1.57 13.03 31.56
C ILE A 526 1.84 11.68 32.24
N LYS A 527 1.31 11.49 33.45
CA LYS A 527 1.49 10.25 34.22
C LYS A 527 0.88 9.04 33.50
N THR A 528 -0.29 9.18 32.90
CA THR A 528 -1.01 8.08 32.23
C THR A 528 -0.34 7.72 30.92
N THR A 529 0.02 8.72 30.13
CA THR A 529 0.60 8.53 28.80
C THR A 529 2.11 8.26 28.84
N GLY A 530 2.79 8.59 29.95
CA GLY A 530 4.24 8.46 30.09
C GLY A 530 5.02 9.46 29.25
N LEU A 531 4.40 10.60 28.91
CA LEU A 531 5.07 11.75 28.31
C LEU A 531 6.16 12.31 29.24
N GLN A 532 7.13 12.99 28.69
CA GLN A 532 8.18 13.64 29.48
C GLN A 532 7.88 15.11 29.64
N LEU A 533 7.87 15.56 30.88
CA LEU A 533 7.78 16.98 31.23
C LEU A 533 9.16 17.62 31.08
N VAL A 534 9.25 18.77 30.39
CA VAL A 534 10.47 19.55 30.23
C VAL A 534 10.51 20.67 31.26
N GLU A 535 9.39 21.37 31.47
CA GLU A 535 9.24 22.49 32.38
C GLU A 535 7.81 22.57 32.94
N GLY A 536 7.63 23.08 34.16
CA GLY A 536 6.31 23.24 34.74
C GLY A 536 5.77 21.98 35.40
N ARG A 537 4.46 21.70 35.23
CA ARG A 537 3.75 20.58 35.86
C ARG A 537 2.64 20.02 34.96
N ASP A 538 2.15 18.82 35.33
CA ASP A 538 0.95 18.18 34.73
C ASP A 538 -0.36 18.85 35.28
N PHE A 539 -1.48 18.56 34.61
CA PHE A 539 -2.81 18.92 35.12
C PHE A 539 -3.10 18.21 36.47
N ASP A 540 -3.61 18.96 37.42
CA ASP A 540 -4.00 18.48 38.74
C ASP A 540 -5.27 19.22 39.22
N LEU A 541 -6.42 18.80 38.75
CA LEU A 541 -7.70 19.44 39.06
C LEU A 541 -8.09 19.33 40.54
N LYS A 542 -7.48 18.39 41.27
CA LYS A 542 -7.75 18.24 42.70
C LYS A 542 -7.11 19.35 43.53
N ASN A 543 -5.86 19.67 43.27
CA ASN A 543 -5.10 20.68 44.03
C ASN A 543 -5.19 22.06 43.36
N PHE A 544 -5.42 22.13 42.05
CA PHE A 544 -5.54 23.36 41.27
C PHE A 544 -6.81 23.32 40.40
N PRO A 545 -8.00 23.72 40.96
CA PRO A 545 -9.25 23.73 40.18
C PRO A 545 -9.20 24.63 38.93
N THR A 546 -8.30 25.65 38.92
CA THR A 546 -8.06 26.54 37.80
C THR A 546 -7.43 25.82 36.59
N ASP A 547 -6.89 24.62 36.78
CA ASP A 547 -6.34 23.80 35.69
C ASP A 547 -7.39 23.37 34.65
N SER A 548 -8.66 23.61 34.95
CA SER A 548 -9.71 23.50 33.92
C SER A 548 -9.45 24.41 32.70
N ASN A 549 -8.77 25.55 32.90
CA ASN A 549 -8.34 26.52 31.87
C ASN A 549 -6.82 26.49 31.62
N ALA A 550 -6.13 25.47 32.11
CA ALA A 550 -4.71 25.32 31.88
C ALA A 550 -4.42 24.68 30.53
N ALA A 551 -3.20 24.86 30.05
CA ALA A 551 -2.71 24.21 28.85
C ALA A 551 -1.29 23.68 29.04
N LEU A 552 -0.98 22.59 28.28
CA LEU A 552 0.38 22.14 28.04
C LEU A 552 0.73 22.41 26.58
N ILE A 553 1.99 22.70 26.30
CA ILE A 553 2.50 22.83 24.93
C ILE A 553 3.74 21.98 24.76
N ASN A 554 4.02 21.54 23.52
CA ASN A 554 5.25 20.78 23.24
C ASN A 554 6.43 21.72 22.90
N GLU A 555 7.66 21.16 22.85
CA GLU A 555 8.89 21.92 22.51
C GLU A 555 8.78 22.58 21.14
N SER A 556 8.14 21.94 20.17
CA SER A 556 7.89 22.51 18.84
C SER A 556 6.96 23.71 18.90
N ALA A 557 5.94 23.72 19.73
CA ALA A 557 5.07 24.89 19.93
C ALA A 557 5.80 26.04 20.60
N VAL A 558 6.66 25.77 21.61
CA VAL A 558 7.51 26.80 22.23
C VAL A 558 8.36 27.51 21.20
N LYS A 559 9.00 26.76 20.29
CA LYS A 559 9.82 27.31 19.20
C LYS A 559 9.00 28.14 18.21
N THR A 560 7.84 27.63 17.79
CA THR A 560 6.93 28.29 16.85
C THR A 560 6.37 29.59 17.45
N MET A 561 5.95 29.56 18.71
CA MET A 561 5.41 30.73 19.41
C MET A 561 6.50 31.69 19.89
N ARG A 562 7.79 31.31 19.76
CA ARG A 562 8.97 32.07 20.17
C ARG A 562 8.94 32.49 21.66
N PHE A 563 8.36 31.64 22.52
CA PHE A 563 8.33 31.91 23.95
C PHE A 563 9.70 31.72 24.59
N LYS A 564 10.18 32.74 25.29
CA LYS A 564 11.42 32.67 26.12
C LYS A 564 11.14 32.01 27.47
N GLN A 565 9.97 32.28 28.04
CA GLN A 565 9.46 31.70 29.28
C GLN A 565 8.04 31.21 28.97
N PRO A 566 7.86 29.92 28.59
CA PRO A 566 6.58 29.40 28.14
C PRO A 566 5.55 29.25 29.27
N VAL A 567 5.99 28.88 30.48
CA VAL A 567 5.09 28.72 31.63
C VAL A 567 4.60 30.09 32.09
N GLY A 568 3.29 30.19 32.24
CA GLY A 568 2.60 31.46 32.59
C GLY A 568 2.08 32.26 31.40
N GLN A 569 2.46 31.88 30.15
CA GLN A 569 1.91 32.52 28.95
C GLN A 569 0.43 32.19 28.75
N VAL A 570 -0.27 33.08 28.05
CA VAL A 570 -1.68 32.90 27.71
C VAL A 570 -1.83 32.66 26.23
N ILE A 571 -2.59 31.62 25.87
CA ILE A 571 -2.96 31.29 24.50
C ILE A 571 -4.49 31.38 24.42
N LYS A 572 -5.02 32.10 23.41
CA LYS A 572 -6.44 32.14 23.10
C LYS A 572 -6.76 31.14 21.99
N ASP A 573 -7.78 30.30 22.20
CA ASP A 573 -8.29 29.38 21.22
C ASP A 573 -9.81 29.35 21.31
N MET A 574 -10.51 29.57 20.19
CA MET A 574 -11.98 29.61 20.12
C MET A 574 -12.62 30.54 21.12
N GLY A 575 -12.01 31.70 21.38
CA GLY A 575 -12.48 32.72 22.33
C GLY A 575 -12.22 32.39 23.81
N GLN A 576 -11.60 31.25 24.13
CA GLN A 576 -11.23 30.84 25.48
C GLN A 576 -9.74 31.14 25.74
N GLU A 577 -9.44 31.71 26.91
CA GLU A 577 -8.05 31.89 27.37
C GLU A 577 -7.57 30.67 28.14
N TRP A 578 -6.35 30.21 27.76
CA TRP A 578 -5.69 29.07 28.34
C TRP A 578 -4.31 29.47 28.89
N HIS A 579 -4.04 29.10 30.13
CA HIS A 579 -2.77 29.41 30.80
C HIS A 579 -1.81 28.25 30.67
N VAL A 580 -0.64 28.50 30.08
CA VAL A 580 0.41 27.48 29.94
C VAL A 580 0.99 27.14 31.30
N ILE A 581 0.81 25.92 31.78
CA ILE A 581 1.31 25.41 33.08
C ILE A 581 2.53 24.48 32.93
N GLY A 582 2.82 24.02 31.74
CA GLY A 582 3.98 23.18 31.51
C GLY A 582 4.30 22.95 30.03
N VAL A 583 5.52 22.52 29.80
CA VAL A 583 6.06 22.13 28.50
C VAL A 583 6.36 20.65 28.50
N ILE A 584 5.83 19.94 27.53
CA ILE A 584 6.10 18.51 27.29
C ILE A 584 7.07 18.33 26.14
N LYS A 585 7.85 17.27 26.20
CA LYS A 585 8.76 16.90 25.11
C LYS A 585 7.96 16.57 23.86
N ASP A 586 8.56 16.84 22.71
CA ASP A 586 8.01 16.46 21.42
C ASP A 586 7.70 14.95 21.32
N PHE A 587 6.51 14.59 20.83
CA PHE A 587 6.09 13.20 20.66
C PHE A 587 5.36 12.96 19.34
N VAL A 588 5.35 11.68 18.89
CA VAL A 588 4.79 11.30 17.59
C VAL A 588 3.27 11.11 17.68
N LEU A 589 2.50 12.13 17.33
CA LEU A 589 1.04 12.06 17.30
C LEU A 589 0.51 11.42 16.00
N LYS A 590 0.87 11.96 14.84
CA LYS A 590 0.30 11.57 13.54
C LYS A 590 1.13 10.49 12.84
N SER A 591 2.21 10.84 12.22
CA SER A 591 3.03 9.94 11.41
C SER A 591 4.47 9.83 11.93
N PRO A 592 5.01 8.62 12.10
CA PRO A 592 6.40 8.45 12.49
C PRO A 592 7.41 8.88 11.40
N TYR A 593 6.93 9.14 10.19
CA TYR A 593 7.73 9.56 9.03
C TYR A 593 7.79 11.08 8.86
N GLN A 594 6.91 11.82 9.56
CA GLN A 594 6.81 13.28 9.47
C GLN A 594 7.54 13.98 10.63
N PRO A 595 7.90 15.25 10.48
CA PRO A 595 8.31 16.10 11.61
C PRO A 595 7.22 16.12 12.68
N ILE A 596 7.60 16.42 13.92
CA ILE A 596 6.64 16.64 15.00
C ILE A 596 6.16 18.09 14.87
N GLU A 597 4.84 18.23 14.78
CA GLU A 597 4.20 19.54 14.66
C GLU A 597 4.04 20.22 16.02
N PRO A 598 3.93 21.57 16.04
CA PRO A 598 3.56 22.29 17.25
C PRO A 598 2.23 21.80 17.78
N MET A 599 2.16 21.59 19.09
CA MET A 599 0.98 21.05 19.75
C MET A 599 0.58 21.89 20.96
N PHE A 600 -0.73 22.04 21.11
CA PHE A 600 -1.43 22.65 22.23
C PHE A 600 -2.37 21.61 22.85
N VAL A 601 -2.24 21.38 24.15
CA VAL A 601 -3.09 20.45 24.93
C VAL A 601 -3.92 21.27 25.89
N ALA A 602 -5.22 21.39 25.62
CA ALA A 602 -6.17 22.11 26.46
C ALA A 602 -6.61 21.27 27.66
N GLY A 603 -6.90 21.95 28.80
CA GLY A 603 -7.36 21.34 30.04
C GLY A 603 -8.82 20.94 30.04
N ALA A 604 -9.39 20.75 31.24
CA ALA A 604 -10.65 20.03 31.45
C ALA A 604 -11.93 20.76 30.97
N LYS A 605 -11.87 22.04 30.61
CA LYS A 605 -13.01 22.73 29.96
C LYS A 605 -13.21 22.41 28.48
N ALA A 606 -12.31 21.66 27.90
CA ALA A 606 -12.39 21.23 26.53
C ALA A 606 -13.29 19.97 26.35
N TRP A 607 -13.24 19.32 25.19
CA TRP A 607 -14.06 18.14 24.86
C TRP A 607 -13.27 16.84 24.97
N PHE A 608 -13.99 15.74 25.26
CA PHE A 608 -13.37 14.41 25.42
C PHE A 608 -14.12 13.35 24.65
N ASN A 609 -13.38 12.40 24.08
CA ASN A 609 -13.93 11.27 23.34
C ASN A 609 -13.32 9.92 23.75
N VAL A 610 -12.23 9.93 24.52
CA VAL A 610 -11.41 8.74 24.79
C VAL A 610 -11.00 8.72 26.26
N ILE A 611 -11.05 7.54 26.89
CA ILE A 611 -10.43 7.28 28.18
C ILE A 611 -9.16 6.45 27.98
N HIS A 612 -8.02 6.95 28.45
CA HIS A 612 -6.75 6.23 28.48
C HIS A 612 -6.53 5.62 29.86
N ILE A 613 -6.12 4.35 29.89
CA ILE A 613 -5.92 3.57 31.10
C ILE A 613 -4.52 2.97 31.06
N LYS A 614 -3.67 3.39 32.01
CA LYS A 614 -2.35 2.78 32.22
C LYS A 614 -2.52 1.57 33.12
N LEU A 615 -2.38 0.37 32.57
CA LEU A 615 -2.55 -0.88 33.29
C LEU A 615 -1.43 -1.11 34.33
N ASN A 616 -1.77 -1.76 35.43
CA ASN A 616 -0.80 -2.17 36.42
C ASN A 616 0.03 -3.34 35.89
N ASN A 617 1.31 -3.13 35.71
CA ASN A 617 2.26 -4.15 35.20
C ASN A 617 2.59 -5.26 36.23
N LYS A 618 2.21 -5.11 37.49
CA LYS A 618 2.35 -6.15 38.52
C LYS A 618 1.32 -7.28 38.34
N ASN A 619 0.26 -7.02 37.62
CA ASN A 619 -0.78 -8.01 37.29
C ASN A 619 -0.57 -8.58 35.90
N ALA A 620 -1.00 -9.83 35.67
CA ALA A 620 -1.12 -10.35 34.32
C ALA A 620 -2.12 -9.52 33.50
N THR A 621 -1.80 -9.23 32.24
CA THR A 621 -2.66 -8.42 31.35
C THR A 621 -4.08 -8.97 31.26
N ALA A 622 -4.25 -10.30 31.19
CA ALA A 622 -5.57 -10.93 31.15
C ALA A 622 -6.42 -10.63 32.40
N LYS A 623 -5.78 -10.57 33.60
CA LYS A 623 -6.44 -10.19 34.85
C LYS A 623 -6.90 -8.75 34.81
N ASN A 624 -6.06 -7.83 34.36
CA ASN A 624 -6.40 -6.42 34.21
C ASN A 624 -7.55 -6.24 33.23
N VAL A 625 -7.52 -6.94 32.09
CA VAL A 625 -8.59 -6.88 31.09
C VAL A 625 -9.91 -7.40 31.64
N ALA A 626 -9.91 -8.53 32.35
CA ALA A 626 -11.12 -9.08 32.97
C ALA A 626 -11.71 -8.12 34.01
N SER A 627 -10.87 -7.49 34.85
CA SER A 627 -11.30 -6.49 35.84
C SER A 627 -11.86 -5.23 35.16
N MET A 628 -11.19 -4.68 34.13
CA MET A 628 -11.72 -3.57 33.35
C MET A 628 -13.08 -3.90 32.76
N THR A 629 -13.21 -5.09 32.13
CA THR A 629 -14.47 -5.51 31.50
C THR A 629 -15.60 -5.56 32.53
N ALA A 630 -15.35 -6.06 33.74
CA ALA A 630 -16.33 -6.10 34.81
C ALA A 630 -16.73 -4.68 35.28
N ILE A 631 -15.75 -3.77 35.44
CA ILE A 631 -15.98 -2.39 35.85
C ILE A 631 -16.81 -1.63 34.81
N PHE A 632 -16.38 -1.70 33.53
CA PHE A 632 -17.12 -1.03 32.45
C PHE A 632 -18.53 -1.61 32.28
N LYS A 633 -18.71 -2.93 32.38
CA LYS A 633 -20.04 -3.55 32.34
C LYS A 633 -20.95 -3.08 33.48
N LYS A 634 -20.40 -2.82 34.66
CA LYS A 634 -21.16 -2.28 35.82
C LYS A 634 -21.67 -0.88 35.55
N TYR A 635 -20.87 0.01 34.96
CA TYR A 635 -21.21 1.43 34.78
C TYR A 635 -21.71 1.76 33.35
N ASN A 636 -21.58 0.85 32.40
CA ASN A 636 -22.05 1.00 31.02
C ASN A 636 -22.60 -0.34 30.46
N PRO A 637 -23.68 -0.89 31.12
CA PRO A 637 -24.12 -2.28 30.87
C PRO A 637 -24.66 -2.53 29.46
N ASP A 638 -25.12 -1.46 28.79
CA ASP A 638 -25.72 -1.56 27.45
C ASP A 638 -24.72 -1.67 26.33
N TYR A 639 -23.42 -1.44 26.59
CA TYR A 639 -22.35 -1.48 25.61
C TYR A 639 -21.34 -2.57 25.93
N GLU A 640 -20.76 -3.16 24.86
CA GLU A 640 -19.60 -4.01 25.02
C GLU A 640 -18.36 -3.15 25.28
N PHE A 641 -17.50 -3.62 26.20
CA PHE A 641 -16.24 -2.94 26.47
C PHE A 641 -15.21 -3.20 25.36
N ASN A 642 -15.17 -2.33 24.35
CA ASN A 642 -14.23 -2.37 23.23
C ASN A 642 -12.99 -1.53 23.55
N TYR A 643 -11.91 -2.16 23.98
CA TYR A 643 -10.64 -1.51 24.28
C TYR A 643 -9.60 -1.76 23.17
N ARG A 644 -8.64 -0.84 23.07
CA ARG A 644 -7.54 -0.93 22.11
C ARG A 644 -6.21 -0.71 22.81
N PHE A 645 -5.22 -1.55 22.50
CA PHE A 645 -3.87 -1.36 22.98
C PHE A 645 -3.13 -0.33 22.12
N THR A 646 -2.50 0.64 22.75
CA THR A 646 -1.80 1.74 22.09
C THR A 646 -0.64 1.25 21.23
N ASP A 647 0.10 0.21 21.66
CA ASP A 647 1.18 -0.41 20.89
C ASP A 647 0.68 -1.04 19.58
N LYS A 648 -0.46 -1.72 19.61
CA LYS A 648 -1.10 -2.32 18.43
C LYS A 648 -1.59 -1.25 17.45
N GLU A 649 -2.22 -0.19 17.96
CA GLU A 649 -2.69 0.91 17.11
C GLU A 649 -1.51 1.69 16.50
N TYR A 650 -0.46 1.95 17.27
CA TYR A 650 0.76 2.53 16.73
C TYR A 650 1.40 1.64 15.64
N ALA A 651 1.42 0.33 15.84
CA ALA A 651 1.96 -0.62 14.86
C ALA A 651 1.21 -0.59 13.52
N LYS A 652 -0.10 -0.23 13.52
CA LYS A 652 -0.90 -0.10 12.29
C LYS A 652 -0.41 1.02 11.38
N LYS A 653 0.25 2.06 11.92
CA LYS A 653 0.82 3.18 11.14
C LYS A 653 1.89 2.74 10.14
N PHE A 654 2.46 1.56 10.31
CA PHE A 654 3.48 0.99 9.44
C PHE A 654 2.94 -0.08 8.49
N ASN A 655 1.64 -0.34 8.49
CA ASN A 655 1.08 -1.47 7.74
C ASN A 655 1.28 -1.33 6.24
N ASP A 656 1.12 -0.13 5.67
CA ASP A 656 1.26 0.09 4.23
C ASP A 656 2.71 -0.09 3.79
N GLU A 657 3.66 0.46 4.54
CA GLU A 657 5.09 0.29 4.27
C GLU A 657 5.54 -1.15 4.50
N LYS A 658 5.05 -1.81 5.55
CA LYS A 658 5.31 -3.24 5.80
C LYS A 658 4.78 -4.11 4.68
N ARG A 659 3.57 -3.85 4.16
CA ARG A 659 2.98 -4.55 3.02
C ARG A 659 3.83 -4.35 1.77
N THR A 660 4.19 -3.09 1.48
CA THR A 660 5.07 -2.74 0.34
C THR A 660 6.44 -3.44 0.47
N GLY A 661 7.04 -3.42 1.65
CA GLY A 661 8.31 -4.10 1.92
C GLY A 661 8.22 -5.63 1.79
N LYS A 662 7.14 -6.26 2.26
CA LYS A 662 6.89 -7.70 2.09
C LYS A 662 6.70 -8.07 0.62
N LEU A 663 5.95 -7.28 -0.14
CA LEU A 663 5.77 -7.48 -1.58
C LEU A 663 7.11 -7.36 -2.33
N ALA A 664 7.89 -6.31 -2.05
CA ALA A 664 9.22 -6.14 -2.64
C ALA A 664 10.13 -7.33 -2.33
N SER A 665 10.12 -7.83 -1.09
CA SER A 665 10.89 -9.01 -0.67
C SER A 665 10.46 -10.29 -1.42
N LEU A 666 9.15 -10.51 -1.55
CA LEU A 666 8.60 -11.66 -2.29
C LEU A 666 9.03 -11.62 -3.76
N PHE A 667 8.92 -10.47 -4.39
CA PHE A 667 9.29 -10.33 -5.81
C PHE A 667 10.80 -10.37 -6.03
N ALA A 668 11.60 -9.86 -5.10
CA ALA A 668 13.05 -10.05 -5.11
C ALA A 668 13.40 -11.55 -5.01
N LEU A 669 12.76 -12.30 -4.11
CA LEU A 669 12.96 -13.75 -3.98
C LEU A 669 12.58 -14.50 -5.26
N LEU A 670 11.43 -14.18 -5.87
CA LEU A 670 10.99 -14.79 -7.13
C LEU A 670 11.98 -14.47 -8.27
N THR A 671 12.49 -13.23 -8.35
CA THR A 671 13.52 -12.83 -9.30
C THR A 671 14.78 -13.65 -9.12
N ILE A 672 15.23 -13.87 -7.89
CA ILE A 672 16.39 -14.71 -7.58
C ILE A 672 16.15 -16.16 -8.03
N ILE A 673 14.98 -16.74 -7.71
CA ILE A 673 14.62 -18.11 -8.09
C ILE A 673 14.65 -18.27 -9.62
N ILE A 674 14.03 -17.33 -10.35
CA ILE A 674 14.02 -17.35 -11.82
C ILE A 674 15.47 -17.24 -12.36
N SER A 675 16.29 -16.37 -11.77
CA SER A 675 17.69 -16.20 -12.13
C SER A 675 18.50 -17.47 -11.89
N CYS A 676 18.26 -18.14 -10.75
CA CYS A 676 18.89 -19.42 -10.45
C CYS A 676 18.49 -20.53 -11.44
N LEU A 677 17.22 -20.62 -11.83
CA LEU A 677 16.75 -21.58 -12.82
C LEU A 677 17.47 -21.37 -14.18
N GLY A 678 17.67 -20.10 -14.56
CA GLY A 678 18.43 -19.76 -15.77
C GLY A 678 19.89 -20.18 -15.71
N LEU A 679 20.53 -19.84 -14.59
CA LEU A 679 21.93 -20.19 -14.37
C LEU A 679 22.12 -21.70 -14.27
N PHE A 680 21.21 -22.42 -13.61
CA PHE A 680 21.19 -23.87 -13.50
C PHE A 680 21.11 -24.54 -14.88
N GLY A 681 20.19 -24.08 -15.73
CA GLY A 681 20.05 -24.62 -17.08
C GLY A 681 21.27 -24.32 -17.98
N LEU A 682 21.84 -23.12 -17.86
CA LEU A 682 23.02 -22.72 -18.61
C LEU A 682 24.28 -23.49 -18.14
N SER A 683 24.47 -23.66 -16.84
CA SER A 683 25.60 -24.43 -16.28
C SER A 683 25.50 -25.90 -16.61
N SER A 684 24.31 -26.49 -16.64
CA SER A 684 24.06 -27.86 -17.10
C SER A 684 24.50 -28.04 -18.57
N TYR A 685 24.10 -27.09 -19.44
CA TYR A 685 24.50 -27.11 -20.84
C TYR A 685 26.01 -26.96 -21.02
N MET A 686 26.66 -26.03 -20.31
CA MET A 686 28.12 -25.84 -20.37
C MET A 686 28.85 -27.07 -19.87
N ALA A 687 28.38 -27.76 -18.86
CA ALA A 687 28.94 -29.01 -18.36
C ALA A 687 28.79 -30.13 -19.38
N GLU A 688 27.63 -30.26 -20.07
CA GLU A 688 27.41 -31.21 -21.15
C GLU A 688 28.39 -30.97 -22.34
N ASN A 689 28.63 -29.72 -22.75
CA ASN A 689 29.50 -29.40 -23.85
C ASN A 689 31.00 -29.62 -23.55
N ARG A 690 31.38 -29.55 -22.26
CA ARG A 690 32.77 -29.77 -21.82
C ARG A 690 32.98 -31.15 -21.23
N ILE A 691 32.07 -32.12 -21.45
CA ILE A 691 32.10 -33.44 -20.78
C ILE A 691 33.36 -34.22 -21.16
N LYS A 692 33.84 -34.13 -22.47
CA LYS A 692 35.09 -34.72 -22.92
C LYS A 692 36.31 -34.06 -22.25
N GLU A 693 36.35 -32.72 -22.17
CA GLU A 693 37.42 -31.97 -21.50
C GLU A 693 37.51 -32.33 -20.01
N ILE A 694 36.33 -32.38 -19.34
CA ILE A 694 36.21 -32.78 -17.93
C ILE A 694 36.69 -34.24 -17.74
N GLY A 695 36.32 -35.15 -18.67
CA GLY A 695 36.75 -36.53 -18.65
C GLY A 695 38.26 -36.68 -18.76
N VAL A 696 38.90 -35.98 -19.72
CA VAL A 696 40.36 -35.98 -19.90
C VAL A 696 41.06 -35.44 -18.64
N ARG A 697 40.61 -34.30 -18.12
CA ARG A 697 41.21 -33.72 -16.92
C ARG A 697 41.07 -34.64 -15.69
N LYS A 698 39.97 -35.36 -15.61
CA LYS A 698 39.72 -36.29 -14.50
C LYS A 698 40.65 -37.52 -14.58
N VAL A 699 40.89 -38.04 -15.78
CA VAL A 699 41.87 -39.11 -16.02
C VAL A 699 43.28 -38.62 -15.68
N LEU A 700 43.59 -37.34 -15.90
CA LEU A 700 44.84 -36.68 -15.51
C LEU A 700 44.90 -36.27 -14.01
N GLY A 701 43.95 -36.70 -13.18
CA GLY A 701 43.99 -36.49 -11.73
C GLY A 701 43.36 -35.19 -11.22
N ALA A 702 42.61 -34.46 -12.05
CA ALA A 702 41.96 -33.25 -11.60
C ALA A 702 40.89 -33.53 -10.51
N SER A 703 40.95 -32.79 -9.40
CA SER A 703 39.96 -32.88 -8.33
C SER A 703 38.59 -32.28 -8.72
N VAL A 704 37.52 -32.75 -8.11
CA VAL A 704 36.16 -32.18 -8.30
C VAL A 704 36.17 -30.67 -8.03
N GLY A 705 36.90 -30.21 -7.01
CA GLY A 705 37.04 -28.77 -6.69
C GLY A 705 37.64 -27.95 -7.82
N SER A 706 38.66 -28.46 -8.55
CA SER A 706 39.25 -27.76 -9.70
C SER A 706 38.27 -27.63 -10.88
N ILE A 707 37.40 -28.65 -11.07
CA ILE A 707 36.36 -28.63 -12.12
C ILE A 707 35.25 -27.61 -11.74
N VAL A 708 34.84 -27.58 -10.47
CA VAL A 708 33.89 -26.58 -9.95
C VAL A 708 34.44 -25.16 -10.14
N SER A 709 35.69 -24.92 -9.74
CA SER A 709 36.35 -23.63 -9.92
C SER A 709 36.41 -23.18 -11.37
N LEU A 710 36.76 -24.10 -12.30
CA LEU A 710 36.81 -23.81 -13.73
C LEU A 710 35.46 -23.37 -14.29
N LEU A 711 34.37 -24.07 -13.92
CA LEU A 711 33.02 -23.75 -14.42
C LEU A 711 32.45 -22.50 -13.75
N SER A 712 32.76 -22.25 -12.48
CA SER A 712 32.23 -21.11 -11.72
C SER A 712 32.90 -19.78 -12.07
N LYS A 713 34.21 -19.81 -12.45
CA LYS A 713 35.01 -18.58 -12.73
C LYS A 713 34.37 -17.67 -13.78
N ASP A 714 33.83 -18.24 -14.85
CA ASP A 714 33.19 -17.47 -15.91
C ASP A 714 31.91 -16.75 -15.42
N PHE A 715 31.10 -17.43 -14.61
CA PHE A 715 29.88 -16.84 -14.05
C PHE A 715 30.18 -15.78 -12.99
N LEU A 716 31.18 -16.01 -12.12
CA LEU A 716 31.60 -15.05 -11.13
C LEU A 716 32.03 -13.70 -11.75
N LYS A 717 32.76 -13.74 -12.87
CA LYS A 717 33.12 -12.52 -13.60
C LYS A 717 31.88 -11.73 -14.07
N LEU A 718 30.86 -12.44 -14.59
CA LEU A 718 29.64 -11.79 -15.07
C LEU A 718 28.84 -11.15 -13.90
N ILE A 719 28.81 -11.82 -12.75
CA ILE A 719 28.12 -11.32 -11.56
C ILE A 719 28.86 -10.10 -10.97
N LEU A 720 30.19 -10.11 -10.98
CA LEU A 720 30.98 -8.95 -10.55
C LEU A 720 30.73 -7.74 -11.45
N ILE A 721 30.67 -7.93 -12.79
CA ILE A 721 30.30 -6.86 -13.71
C ILE A 721 28.87 -6.38 -13.44
N ALA A 722 27.92 -7.30 -13.25
CA ALA A 722 26.55 -6.96 -12.91
C ALA A 722 26.48 -6.16 -11.59
N PHE A 723 27.26 -6.52 -10.57
CA PHE A 723 27.35 -5.83 -9.30
C PHE A 723 27.87 -4.39 -9.45
N ILE A 724 28.92 -4.19 -10.25
CA ILE A 724 29.49 -2.86 -10.54
C ILE A 724 28.44 -1.97 -11.22
N ILE A 725 27.63 -2.51 -12.13
CA ILE A 725 26.58 -1.76 -12.83
C ILE A 725 25.36 -1.53 -11.90
N ALA A 726 24.97 -2.54 -11.11
CA ALA A 726 23.80 -2.49 -10.24
C ALA A 726 23.96 -1.49 -9.11
N SER A 727 25.16 -1.37 -8.52
CA SER A 727 25.41 -0.55 -7.34
C SER A 727 25.09 0.93 -7.53
N PRO A 728 25.59 1.64 -8.57
CA PRO A 728 25.24 3.04 -8.80
C PRO A 728 23.74 3.22 -9.15
N ILE A 729 23.14 2.31 -9.90
CA ILE A 729 21.72 2.37 -10.26
C ILE A 729 20.86 2.23 -9.00
N ALA A 730 21.16 1.26 -8.13
CA ALA A 730 20.45 1.04 -6.88
C ALA A 730 20.64 2.22 -5.91
N TRP A 731 21.85 2.74 -5.81
CA TRP A 731 22.12 3.92 -4.98
C TRP A 731 21.32 5.14 -5.42
N TRP A 732 21.32 5.46 -6.70
CA TRP A 732 20.56 6.58 -7.25
C TRP A 732 19.05 6.41 -7.01
N ALA A 733 18.50 5.24 -7.35
CA ALA A 733 17.08 4.96 -7.21
C ALA A 733 16.63 5.04 -5.74
N MET A 734 17.41 4.43 -4.83
CA MET A 734 17.06 4.41 -3.41
C MET A 734 17.30 5.75 -2.72
N ASN A 735 18.31 6.53 -3.12
CA ASN A 735 18.50 7.86 -2.61
C ASN A 735 17.35 8.80 -3.02
N LYS A 736 16.89 8.69 -4.27
CA LYS A 736 15.70 9.41 -4.75
C LYS A 736 14.45 9.01 -3.98
N TRP A 737 14.25 7.71 -3.71
CA TRP A 737 13.12 7.24 -2.91
C TRP A 737 13.19 7.73 -1.46
N LEU A 738 14.37 7.67 -0.83
CA LEU A 738 14.59 8.14 0.53
C LEU A 738 14.43 9.65 0.67
N SER A 739 14.63 10.44 -0.38
CA SER A 739 14.45 11.90 -0.32
C SER A 739 13.01 12.33 -0.03
N GLY A 740 12.03 11.43 -0.24
CA GLY A 740 10.64 11.63 0.16
C GLY A 740 10.36 11.49 1.66
N PHE A 741 11.36 11.12 2.47
CA PHE A 741 11.22 10.95 3.92
C PHE A 741 12.08 12.00 4.67
N PRO A 742 11.48 12.86 5.52
CA PRO A 742 12.22 13.76 6.38
C PRO A 742 13.20 13.02 7.32
N TYR A 743 12.74 11.89 7.90
CA TYR A 743 13.56 11.01 8.73
C TYR A 743 14.01 9.79 7.92
N ARG A 744 15.11 9.92 7.19
CA ARG A 744 15.65 8.88 6.30
C ARG A 744 16.82 8.14 6.90
N THR A 745 16.96 6.86 6.56
CA THR A 745 18.16 6.07 6.84
C THR A 745 19.30 6.44 5.90
N ALA A 746 20.53 6.27 6.34
CA ALA A 746 21.69 6.35 5.44
C ALA A 746 21.84 5.02 4.69
N ILE A 747 22.25 5.09 3.42
CA ILE A 747 22.58 3.90 2.65
C ILE A 747 24.06 3.58 2.94
N TYR A 748 24.27 2.56 3.78
CA TYR A 748 25.61 2.14 4.19
C TYR A 748 26.27 1.26 3.14
N TRP A 749 27.60 1.32 3.03
CA TRP A 749 28.40 0.53 2.08
C TRP A 749 28.17 -1.00 2.21
N TRP A 750 27.96 -1.49 3.44
CA TRP A 750 27.74 -2.92 3.70
C TRP A 750 26.45 -3.48 3.05
N VAL A 751 25.47 -2.63 2.72
CA VAL A 751 24.26 -3.04 2.00
C VAL A 751 24.63 -3.55 0.60
N PHE A 752 25.54 -2.85 -0.06
CA PHE A 752 26.07 -3.25 -1.37
C PHE A 752 26.92 -4.50 -1.24
N ALA A 753 27.86 -4.52 -0.29
CA ALA A 753 28.71 -5.69 -0.05
C ALA A 753 27.88 -6.95 0.28
N GLY A 754 26.86 -6.82 1.15
CA GLY A 754 25.94 -7.91 1.49
C GLY A 754 25.13 -8.41 0.30
N ALA A 755 24.60 -7.51 -0.53
CA ALA A 755 23.86 -7.87 -1.74
C ALA A 755 24.75 -8.56 -2.78
N GLY A 756 25.98 -8.06 -2.98
CA GLY A 756 26.97 -8.67 -3.86
C GLY A 756 27.38 -10.06 -3.39
N LEU A 757 27.67 -10.21 -2.09
CA LEU A 757 28.00 -11.51 -1.49
C LEU A 757 26.84 -12.49 -1.61
N ALA A 758 25.61 -12.08 -1.32
CA ALA A 758 24.43 -12.92 -1.48
C ALA A 758 24.27 -13.40 -2.93
N ALA A 759 24.40 -12.50 -3.92
CA ALA A 759 24.32 -12.87 -5.33
C ALA A 759 25.42 -13.87 -5.73
N ILE A 760 26.65 -13.67 -5.27
CA ILE A 760 27.78 -14.58 -5.50
C ILE A 760 27.53 -15.96 -4.87
N LEU A 761 27.10 -16.00 -3.61
CA LEU A 761 26.80 -17.26 -2.89
C LEU A 761 25.70 -18.06 -3.59
N ILE A 762 24.60 -17.40 -3.95
CA ILE A 762 23.46 -18.02 -4.64
C ILE A 762 23.91 -18.60 -6.00
N ALA A 763 24.69 -17.85 -6.75
CA ALA A 763 25.20 -18.30 -8.04
C ALA A 763 26.19 -19.47 -7.87
N LEU A 764 27.10 -19.40 -6.91
CA LEU A 764 28.03 -20.49 -6.62
C LEU A 764 27.29 -21.77 -6.21
N LEU A 765 26.29 -21.69 -5.34
CA LEU A 765 25.48 -22.85 -4.94
C LEU A 765 24.79 -23.48 -6.15
N THR A 766 24.22 -22.63 -7.03
CA THR A 766 23.50 -23.08 -8.23
C THR A 766 24.44 -23.78 -9.24
N VAL A 767 25.60 -23.17 -9.50
CA VAL A 767 26.58 -23.71 -10.49
C VAL A 767 27.31 -24.93 -9.93
N SER A 768 27.70 -24.89 -8.64
CA SER A 768 28.43 -25.97 -7.98
C SER A 768 27.67 -27.28 -7.99
N PHE A 769 26.36 -27.25 -7.79
CA PHE A 769 25.52 -28.44 -7.87
C PHE A 769 25.67 -29.18 -9.23
N GLN A 770 25.63 -28.44 -10.33
CA GLN A 770 25.79 -29.00 -11.65
C GLN A 770 27.25 -29.41 -11.94
N ALA A 771 28.20 -28.61 -11.48
CA ALA A 771 29.61 -28.88 -11.65
C ALA A 771 30.09 -30.15 -10.90
N ILE A 772 29.56 -30.35 -9.66
CA ILE A 772 29.81 -31.57 -8.87
C ILE A 772 29.20 -32.77 -9.58
N LYS A 773 27.94 -32.69 -10.05
CA LYS A 773 27.30 -33.77 -10.82
C LYS A 773 28.09 -34.16 -12.06
N ALA A 774 28.60 -33.18 -12.80
CA ALA A 774 29.46 -33.44 -13.96
C ALA A 774 30.83 -34.02 -13.57
N GLY A 775 31.45 -33.51 -12.50
CA GLY A 775 32.72 -34.01 -11.96
C GLY A 775 32.66 -35.42 -11.38
N MET A 776 31.49 -35.85 -10.89
CA MET A 776 31.26 -37.21 -10.38
C MET A 776 30.93 -38.22 -11.49
N SER A 777 30.70 -37.78 -12.73
CA SER A 777 30.42 -38.68 -13.86
C SER A 777 31.59 -39.60 -14.16
N ASN A 778 31.30 -40.85 -14.63
CA ASN A 778 32.29 -41.84 -14.94
C ASN A 778 33.11 -41.40 -16.20
N PRO A 779 34.45 -41.20 -16.08
CA PRO A 779 35.27 -40.69 -17.19
C PRO A 779 35.27 -41.62 -18.41
N VAL A 780 35.16 -42.94 -18.21
CA VAL A 780 35.09 -43.94 -19.28
C VAL A 780 33.84 -43.76 -20.15
N LYS A 781 32.69 -43.52 -19.53
CA LYS A 781 31.44 -43.21 -20.25
C LYS A 781 31.54 -41.84 -20.96
N ALA A 782 32.23 -40.86 -20.36
CA ALA A 782 32.40 -39.51 -20.92
C ALA A 782 33.27 -39.51 -22.22
N LEU A 783 34.22 -40.45 -22.34
CA LEU A 783 35.13 -40.58 -23.49
C LEU A 783 34.57 -41.51 -24.60
N ARG A 784 33.63 -42.43 -24.25
CA ARG A 784 33.01 -43.40 -25.14
C ARG A 784 31.79 -42.88 -25.94
N THR A 785 31.28 -41.69 -25.62
CA THR A 785 30.16 -41.07 -26.35
C THR A 785 30.66 -40.51 -27.68
N GLU A 786 30.48 -41.27 -28.78
CA GLU A 786 30.48 -40.77 -30.14
C GLU A 786 29.23 -39.95 -30.47
#